data_3c64c99ba1cc6be13bcf729efe88f427
#
_entry.id   3c64c99ba1cc6be13bcf729efe88f427
#
_cell.length_a   1.000
_cell.length_b   1.000
_cell.length_c   1.000
_cell.angle_alpha   90.00
_cell.angle_beta   90.00
_cell.angle_gamma   90.00
#
_symmetry.space_group_name_H-M   'P 1'
#
loop_
_entity.id
_entity.type
_entity.pdbx_description
1 polymer ?
#
loop_
_entity_poly.entity_id
_entity_poly.type
_entity_poly.pdbx_seq_one_letter_code
_entity_poly.pdbx_strand_id
1 'polypeptide(L)'
;MQFLKVLLTYIDINVIILPKIFKLTRMNTMKNWLLSGLLFLMVSTVFAQGKITGTITDSQGPLPGANVAVKGTSENVSTGFDGKFTINSSVKSGELVVTYIGYENQTISFTISNGVADLGRIVLVANSNELSEIVVKSTVVDVAKDRKTPVAVSTIKASEIQQKLGTQEFPEILKNTPSVYATKSGGGFGDSRINIRGFDQKNIAVMINGMPVNDMENSAVFWSNWAGLSDVTSAMQVQRGLGSSKLAISSVGGTINIVTKTSDQKEGGSIGSSFGNANYLKTQVSYSTGVLENGLSASVLYSHTQGDGYIDGTKFAGDNYFIGLGYQTKNKKHDFQFTMTGAPQWHNQRSTFITIATYQKYGSVDNPNTKYNSDWGTLNGEEYNMKRNFFQKPVMSLNWDFAINETTKLSAIAYGSWGRGAGTTGTGGINGKFSTDASFRKVDGTIDFDKIYAYNTGQPIQYNTNGVPTGAFFTRTKLNGQFVNSANAGAIANNATGIPGGAPASSAGISRIMSTNNHNWYGGVVNLDKKFGQYLTWDIGVDARTYFGGHFQNVNDRLGGDVFYDNKNVNFQPQGRYLYETYSVSAPWNAWSNADNVEKIGFHNDSKVNWIGVFTQMEYSNDNLTAFIQGAVSNQAFQRIDSFIYKESDPLSKTSFESILGGNVKGGANYNFNEHHNVFANAGYYSKQPFFNAVYPNNKSVVNPNLKNEKILGIEGGYGYRSKIVNLNLNYYYTTWKDRNYRFNDGAAANPNGYFDFEGINEMHTGVELEANSKLTDRLRLNGMFSFGNWEYSGEAKSTRFDQNNVALSTGTLYLNNVKVGDAAQMTASLGAAYEVLTRVTIDGNFNWNNNLYASIDPTKFSAADNKGSLELPSYGLVDAGFSYKMLVGKNKDNSVNFRFNLYNVFDRTYIAESKTNIFASDATTGGTYESTGQVYKGIATANQVWFGFGRTYSFSMRFDF
;
A
#
# COMPACT_ATOMS: atom_id res chain seq x y z
N MET A 1 -26.14 -22.99 0.10
CA MET A 1 -27.34 -23.76 0.47
C MET A 1 -27.04 -25.15 1.10
N GLN A 2 -26.00 -25.87 0.70
CA GLN A 2 -25.56 -27.11 1.38
C GLN A 2 -24.91 -26.87 2.75
N PHE A 3 -24.25 -25.75 2.96
CA PHE A 3 -23.60 -25.39 4.23
C PHE A 3 -24.62 -25.07 5.36
N LEU A 4 -25.76 -24.50 4.98
CA LEU A 4 -26.83 -24.21 5.94
C LEU A 4 -27.53 -25.50 6.41
N LYS A 5 -27.55 -26.55 5.56
CA LYS A 5 -28.10 -27.85 5.91
C LYS A 5 -27.26 -28.61 6.94
N VAL A 6 -25.92 -28.47 6.90
CA VAL A 6 -25.01 -29.10 7.88
C VAL A 6 -25.13 -28.43 9.26
N LEU A 7 -25.26 -27.09 9.26
CA LEU A 7 -25.43 -26.32 10.51
C LEU A 7 -26.80 -26.63 11.20
N LEU A 8 -27.87 -26.77 10.40
CA LEU A 8 -29.18 -27.11 10.91
C LEU A 8 -29.28 -28.57 11.40
N THR A 9 -28.53 -29.49 10.80
CA THR A 9 -28.49 -30.90 11.23
C THR A 9 -27.75 -31.04 12.58
N TYR A 10 -26.79 -30.19 12.88
CA TYR A 10 -26.07 -30.19 14.17
C TYR A 10 -26.89 -29.58 15.32
N ILE A 11 -27.83 -28.67 15.00
CA ILE A 11 -28.77 -28.09 15.99
C ILE A 11 -29.90 -29.08 16.31
N ASP A 12 -30.38 -29.85 15.33
CA ASP A 12 -31.45 -30.84 15.53
C ASP A 12 -31.02 -32.07 16.35
N ILE A 13 -29.73 -32.45 16.34
CA ILE A 13 -29.23 -33.58 17.13
C ILE A 13 -29.19 -33.26 18.66
N ASN A 14 -29.01 -32.00 19.02
CA ASN A 14 -29.00 -31.59 20.44
C ASN A 14 -30.38 -31.35 21.04
N VAL A 15 -31.44 -31.25 20.21
CA VAL A 15 -32.84 -31.07 20.72
C VAL A 15 -33.55 -32.40 20.89
N ILE A 16 -33.07 -33.50 20.28
CA ILE A 16 -33.75 -34.82 20.33
C ILE A 16 -33.31 -35.69 21.54
N ILE A 17 -32.25 -35.33 22.27
CA ILE A 17 -31.75 -36.13 23.41
C ILE A 17 -32.37 -35.74 24.74
N LEU A 18 -33.09 -34.65 24.86
CA LEU A 18 -33.65 -34.18 26.14
C LEU A 18 -35.01 -34.73 26.58
N PRO A 19 -35.88 -35.39 25.79
CA PRO A 19 -37.17 -35.90 26.31
C PRO A 19 -37.18 -37.37 26.77
N LYS A 20 -36.08 -38.14 26.73
CA LYS A 20 -36.11 -39.58 27.05
C LYS A 20 -35.58 -39.96 28.44
N ILE A 21 -35.17 -39.00 29.30
CA ILE A 21 -34.61 -39.27 30.61
C ILE A 21 -35.64 -39.09 31.75
N PHE A 22 -36.88 -38.68 31.46
CA PHE A 22 -37.92 -38.47 32.49
C PHE A 22 -39.03 -39.51 32.50
N LYS A 23 -38.73 -40.81 32.29
CA LYS A 23 -39.65 -41.89 32.62
C LYS A 23 -38.88 -43.15 33.00
N LEU A 24 -38.49 -43.26 34.23
CA LEU A 24 -38.32 -44.50 35.04
C LEU A 24 -37.57 -44.11 36.32
N THR A 25 -38.35 -43.97 37.37
CA THR A 25 -38.01 -44.62 38.66
C THR A 25 -38.94 -44.16 39.77
N ARG A 26 -39.87 -44.96 40.02
CA ARG A 26 -40.36 -45.11 41.37
C ARG A 26 -39.91 -46.52 41.77
N MET A 27 -38.88 -46.62 42.62
CA MET A 27 -38.69 -47.68 43.66
C MET A 27 -37.24 -47.62 44.19
N ASN A 28 -37.15 -47.53 45.49
CA ASN A 28 -35.99 -47.71 46.40
C ASN A 28 -35.46 -46.45 47.07
N THR A 29 -36.19 -45.89 47.97
CA THR A 29 -35.84 -44.74 48.77
C THR A 29 -34.76 -44.97 49.85
N MET A 30 -34.27 -46.17 50.07
CA MET A 30 -33.23 -46.46 51.05
C MET A 30 -31.81 -46.57 50.50
N LYS A 31 -31.67 -46.90 49.18
CA LYS A 31 -30.36 -46.89 48.52
C LYS A 31 -29.91 -45.47 48.14
N ASN A 32 -30.88 -44.59 47.95
CA ASN A 32 -30.59 -43.22 47.53
C ASN A 32 -30.01 -42.34 48.66
N TRP A 33 -30.29 -42.62 49.89
CA TRP A 33 -29.69 -41.88 51.03
C TRP A 33 -28.23 -42.28 51.31
N LEU A 34 -27.85 -43.55 51.07
CA LEU A 34 -26.44 -43.97 51.12
C LEU A 34 -25.62 -43.46 49.94
N LEU A 35 -26.21 -43.39 48.73
CA LEU A 35 -25.55 -42.81 47.54
C LEU A 35 -25.45 -41.30 47.67
N SER A 36 -26.42 -40.60 48.21
CA SER A 36 -26.38 -39.16 48.47
C SER A 36 -25.38 -38.82 49.55
N GLY A 37 -25.22 -39.63 50.57
CA GLY A 37 -24.18 -39.48 51.59
C GLY A 37 -22.76 -39.73 51.04
N LEU A 38 -22.60 -40.66 50.12
CA LEU A 38 -21.33 -40.91 49.42
C LEU A 38 -21.02 -39.83 48.40
N LEU A 39 -22.04 -39.26 47.70
CA LEU A 39 -21.89 -38.11 46.81
C LEU A 39 -21.56 -36.83 47.57
N PHE A 40 -22.11 -36.65 48.78
CA PHE A 40 -21.81 -35.49 49.62
C PHE A 40 -20.40 -35.56 50.22
N LEU A 41 -19.87 -36.78 50.47
CA LEU A 41 -18.48 -36.99 50.88
C LEU A 41 -17.47 -36.83 49.67
N MET A 42 -17.92 -36.99 48.41
CA MET A 42 -17.11 -36.71 47.20
C MET A 42 -17.10 -35.24 46.78
N VAL A 43 -18.04 -34.43 47.26
CA VAL A 43 -18.11 -32.99 47.00
C VAL A 43 -17.22 -32.17 47.93
N SER A 44 -16.63 -32.78 48.97
CA SER A 44 -15.75 -32.07 49.90
C SER A 44 -14.25 -32.11 49.53
N THR A 45 -13.85 -32.56 48.37
CA THR A 45 -12.55 -32.17 47.80
C THR A 45 -12.70 -30.86 47.05
N VAL A 46 -12.95 -29.77 47.77
CA VAL A 46 -12.64 -28.42 47.26
C VAL A 46 -11.13 -28.41 47.04
N PHE A 47 -10.72 -28.59 45.78
CA PHE A 47 -9.38 -28.22 45.40
C PHE A 47 -9.27 -26.71 45.66
N ALA A 48 -8.62 -26.34 46.76
CA ALA A 48 -8.24 -24.96 47.02
C ALA A 48 -7.31 -24.57 45.89
N GLN A 49 -7.86 -23.96 44.83
CA GLN A 49 -7.05 -23.35 43.79
C GLN A 49 -6.21 -22.26 44.46
N GLY A 50 -4.91 -22.41 44.37
CA GLY A 50 -4.02 -21.37 44.84
C GLY A 50 -3.89 -20.25 43.80
N LYS A 51 -3.60 -19.06 44.25
CA LYS A 51 -3.50 -17.87 43.46
C LYS A 51 -2.00 -17.52 43.25
N ILE A 52 -1.58 -17.38 42.04
CA ILE A 52 -0.23 -16.92 41.67
C ILE A 52 -0.34 -15.50 41.13
N THR A 53 0.39 -14.56 41.71
CA THR A 53 0.36 -13.15 41.34
C THR A 53 1.77 -12.65 41.11
N GLY A 54 1.89 -11.61 40.28
CA GLY A 54 3.16 -10.93 40.04
C GLY A 54 2.99 -9.80 39.03
N THR A 55 4.07 -9.08 38.80
CA THR A 55 4.10 -7.97 37.82
C THR A 55 5.27 -8.20 36.86
N ILE A 56 4.97 -8.32 35.59
CA ILE A 56 5.99 -8.43 34.56
C ILE A 56 6.41 -7.03 34.11
N THR A 57 7.70 -6.77 34.14
CA THR A 57 8.28 -5.48 33.79
C THR A 57 9.54 -5.67 32.96
N ASP A 58 10.01 -4.63 32.34
CA ASP A 58 11.38 -4.51 31.85
C ASP A 58 12.12 -3.37 32.57
N SER A 59 13.25 -2.94 32.02
CA SER A 59 13.99 -1.76 32.52
C SER A 59 13.24 -0.44 32.32
N GLN A 60 12.19 -0.41 31.50
CA GLN A 60 11.42 0.75 31.12
C GLN A 60 10.06 0.86 31.82
N GLY A 61 9.54 -0.25 32.39
CA GLY A 61 8.26 -0.27 33.11
C GLY A 61 7.47 -1.56 32.92
N PRO A 62 6.16 -1.53 33.24
CA PRO A 62 5.30 -2.70 33.11
C PRO A 62 5.14 -3.17 31.67
N LEU A 63 5.15 -4.49 31.44
CA LEU A 63 4.93 -5.13 30.13
C LEU A 63 3.49 -5.64 30.03
N PRO A 64 2.59 -4.92 29.35
CA PRO A 64 1.22 -5.38 29.12
C PRO A 64 1.16 -6.42 28.00
N GLY A 65 0.35 -7.47 28.21
CA GLY A 65 0.16 -8.51 27.20
C GLY A 65 1.25 -9.59 27.20
N ALA A 66 2.16 -9.60 28.18
CA ALA A 66 3.07 -10.71 28.37
C ALA A 66 2.29 -11.97 28.75
N ASN A 67 2.58 -13.10 28.09
CA ASN A 67 1.93 -14.36 28.37
C ASN A 67 2.65 -15.06 29.54
N VAL A 68 1.88 -15.44 30.56
CA VAL A 68 2.35 -16.15 31.76
C VAL A 68 1.62 -17.48 31.82
N ALA A 69 2.33 -18.58 31.72
CA ALA A 69 1.77 -19.93 31.70
C ALA A 69 2.40 -20.83 32.79
N VAL A 70 1.58 -21.67 33.42
CA VAL A 70 2.09 -22.72 34.32
C VAL A 70 2.59 -23.88 33.47
N LYS A 71 3.87 -24.18 33.59
CA LYS A 71 4.55 -25.20 32.75
C LYS A 71 3.94 -26.59 32.98
N GLY A 72 3.56 -27.25 31.87
CA GLY A 72 2.94 -28.58 31.95
C GLY A 72 1.44 -28.61 32.23
N THR A 73 0.78 -27.43 32.25
CA THR A 73 -0.68 -27.29 32.41
C THR A 73 -1.26 -26.42 31.30
N SER A 74 -2.58 -26.36 31.21
CA SER A 74 -3.28 -25.41 30.32
C SER A 74 -3.53 -24.02 30.93
N GLU A 75 -3.06 -23.80 32.18
CA GLU A 75 -3.27 -22.56 32.91
C GLU A 75 -2.36 -21.46 32.41
N ASN A 76 -2.92 -20.42 31.78
CA ASN A 76 -2.21 -19.26 31.30
C ASN A 76 -3.03 -17.98 31.39
N VAL A 77 -2.34 -16.85 31.43
CA VAL A 77 -2.95 -15.51 31.44
C VAL A 77 -2.01 -14.52 30.75
N SER A 78 -2.56 -13.48 30.16
CA SER A 78 -1.78 -12.34 29.72
C SER A 78 -1.78 -11.24 30.77
N THR A 79 -0.64 -10.56 30.95
CA THR A 79 -0.53 -9.43 31.87
C THR A 79 -1.46 -8.29 31.49
N GLY A 80 -2.03 -7.64 32.48
CA GLY A 80 -2.73 -6.38 32.34
C GLY A 80 -1.80 -5.24 31.88
N PHE A 81 -2.37 -4.06 31.66
CA PHE A 81 -1.59 -2.89 31.23
C PHE A 81 -0.60 -2.37 32.29
N ASP A 82 -0.84 -2.68 33.54
CA ASP A 82 0.08 -2.42 34.64
C ASP A 82 1.12 -3.55 34.81
N GLY A 83 1.21 -4.46 33.81
CA GLY A 83 2.09 -5.63 33.86
C GLY A 83 1.68 -6.71 34.82
N LYS A 84 0.59 -6.53 35.61
CA LYS A 84 0.17 -7.51 36.62
C LYS A 84 -0.54 -8.69 35.98
N PHE A 85 -0.33 -9.84 36.59
CA PHE A 85 -1.06 -11.05 36.27
C PHE A 85 -1.60 -11.73 37.55
N THR A 86 -2.61 -12.52 37.34
CA THR A 86 -3.17 -13.41 38.36
C THR A 86 -3.59 -14.72 37.69
N ILE A 87 -3.00 -15.83 38.11
CA ILE A 87 -3.35 -17.19 37.66
C ILE A 87 -3.93 -17.93 38.83
N ASN A 88 -5.08 -18.54 38.65
CA ASN A 88 -5.60 -19.55 39.59
C ASN A 88 -5.02 -20.89 39.16
N SER A 89 -4.24 -21.52 40.02
CA SER A 89 -3.58 -22.78 39.71
C SER A 89 -4.05 -23.91 40.64
N SER A 90 -4.21 -25.08 40.02
CA SER A 90 -4.47 -26.35 40.71
C SER A 90 -3.19 -26.99 41.25
N VAL A 91 -2.02 -26.50 40.83
CA VAL A 91 -0.70 -27.02 41.20
C VAL A 91 -0.12 -26.21 42.36
N LYS A 92 0.28 -26.84 43.43
CA LYS A 92 0.81 -26.16 44.63
C LYS A 92 2.24 -25.66 44.48
N SER A 93 3.04 -26.26 43.56
CA SER A 93 4.41 -25.82 43.23
C SER A 93 4.74 -26.23 41.82
N GLY A 94 5.55 -25.44 41.14
CA GLY A 94 5.91 -25.70 39.75
C GLY A 94 6.74 -24.54 39.17
N GLU A 95 6.75 -24.44 37.87
CA GLU A 95 7.43 -23.39 37.13
C GLU A 95 6.42 -22.58 36.30
N LEU A 96 6.56 -21.26 36.33
CA LEU A 96 5.89 -20.34 35.42
C LEU A 96 6.83 -20.05 34.26
N VAL A 97 6.31 -20.13 33.04
CA VAL A 97 7.01 -19.65 31.84
C VAL A 97 6.38 -18.31 31.45
N VAL A 98 7.20 -17.28 31.48
CA VAL A 98 6.80 -15.93 31.02
C VAL A 98 7.39 -15.71 29.65
N THR A 99 6.53 -15.40 28.68
CA THR A 99 6.91 -15.13 27.29
C THR A 99 6.34 -13.79 26.86
N TYR A 100 7.15 -13.00 26.18
CA TYR A 100 6.73 -11.74 25.59
C TYR A 100 7.55 -11.47 24.32
N ILE A 101 6.89 -11.00 23.27
CA ILE A 101 7.55 -10.75 21.98
C ILE A 101 8.68 -9.75 22.17
N GLY A 102 9.89 -10.11 21.76
CA GLY A 102 11.09 -9.28 21.90
C GLY A 102 11.82 -9.44 23.23
N TYR A 103 11.48 -10.43 24.06
CA TYR A 103 12.14 -10.69 25.35
C TYR A 103 12.55 -12.14 25.49
N GLU A 104 13.59 -12.39 26.28
CA GLU A 104 13.98 -13.75 26.63
C GLU A 104 12.88 -14.41 27.47
N ASN A 105 12.54 -15.66 27.12
CA ASN A 105 11.60 -16.42 27.90
C ASN A 105 12.20 -16.65 29.30
N GLN A 106 11.45 -16.29 30.33
CA GLN A 106 11.89 -16.48 31.71
C GLN A 106 11.07 -17.59 32.38
N THR A 107 11.77 -18.52 33.01
CA THR A 107 11.15 -19.58 33.81
C THR A 107 11.38 -19.29 35.31
N ILE A 108 10.29 -19.27 36.08
CA ILE A 108 10.31 -18.87 37.51
C ILE A 108 9.61 -19.95 38.33
N SER A 109 10.31 -20.48 39.30
CA SER A 109 9.71 -21.43 40.22
C SER A 109 8.74 -20.75 41.19
N PHE A 110 7.64 -21.38 41.50
CA PHE A 110 6.66 -20.92 42.50
C PHE A 110 6.27 -22.02 43.45
N THR A 111 5.90 -21.60 44.64
CA THR A 111 5.26 -22.46 45.68
C THR A 111 4.13 -21.69 46.35
N ILE A 112 2.93 -22.24 46.33
CA ILE A 112 1.76 -21.61 46.92
C ILE A 112 1.73 -21.91 48.44
N SER A 113 1.87 -20.88 49.25
CA SER A 113 1.77 -20.94 50.69
C SER A 113 0.55 -20.13 51.14
N ASN A 114 -0.27 -20.67 52.01
CA ASN A 114 -1.50 -20.03 52.47
C ASN A 114 -2.45 -19.54 51.37
N GLY A 115 -2.51 -20.31 50.25
CA GLY A 115 -3.42 -20.02 49.14
C GLY A 115 -2.89 -19.01 48.12
N VAL A 116 -1.73 -18.40 48.34
CA VAL A 116 -1.15 -17.40 47.42
C VAL A 116 0.35 -17.62 47.21
N ALA A 117 0.83 -17.45 46.00
CA ALA A 117 2.23 -17.26 45.66
C ALA A 117 2.36 -15.86 44.99
N ASP A 118 2.91 -14.90 45.69
CA ASP A 118 3.25 -13.60 45.13
C ASP A 118 4.72 -13.61 44.67
N LEU A 119 4.93 -13.51 43.37
CA LEU A 119 6.24 -13.54 42.75
C LEU A 119 6.87 -12.13 42.62
N GLY A 120 6.15 -11.12 43.09
CA GLY A 120 6.64 -9.76 43.08
C GLY A 120 6.89 -9.23 41.63
N ARG A 121 7.97 -8.48 41.48
CA ARG A 121 8.37 -7.92 40.20
C ARG A 121 9.29 -8.89 39.43
N ILE A 122 8.85 -9.32 38.26
CA ILE A 122 9.60 -10.16 37.33
C ILE A 122 10.10 -9.26 36.21
N VAL A 123 11.40 -9.14 36.06
CA VAL A 123 12.01 -8.27 35.04
C VAL A 123 12.40 -9.12 33.85
N LEU A 124 11.76 -8.94 32.71
CA LEU A 124 12.17 -9.57 31.46
C LEU A 124 13.35 -8.81 30.84
N VAL A 125 14.32 -9.57 30.37
CA VAL A 125 15.45 -9.06 29.60
C VAL A 125 15.08 -9.08 28.13
N ALA A 126 15.27 -7.95 27.43
CA ALA A 126 15.05 -7.89 25.99
C ALA A 126 15.92 -8.93 25.29
N ASN A 127 15.31 -9.74 24.41
CA ASN A 127 16.05 -10.76 23.68
C ASN A 127 16.90 -10.07 22.60
N SER A 128 18.20 -9.94 22.85
CA SER A 128 19.13 -9.32 21.93
C SER A 128 19.23 -10.07 20.58
N ASN A 129 18.87 -11.37 20.56
CA ASN A 129 18.86 -12.16 19.34
C ASN A 129 17.64 -11.88 18.46
N GLU A 130 16.46 -11.61 19.04
CA GLU A 130 15.28 -11.16 18.27
C GLU A 130 15.46 -9.75 17.72
N LEU A 131 16.13 -8.87 18.47
CA LEU A 131 16.47 -7.52 18.03
C LEU A 131 17.39 -7.55 16.80
N SER A 132 18.36 -8.43 16.80
CA SER A 132 19.31 -8.53 15.71
C SER A 132 18.76 -9.28 14.48
N GLU A 133 17.77 -10.17 14.65
CA GLU A 133 17.04 -10.80 13.54
C GLU A 133 16.28 -9.76 12.69
N ILE A 134 15.85 -8.69 13.31
CA ILE A 134 15.12 -7.60 12.67
C ILE A 134 16.06 -6.59 11.98
N VAL A 135 17.35 -6.57 12.30
CA VAL A 135 18.30 -5.61 11.72
C VAL A 135 18.40 -5.71 10.20
N VAL A 136 18.40 -6.90 9.62
CA VAL A 136 18.33 -7.08 8.17
C VAL A 136 16.89 -6.96 7.66
N LYS A 137 15.91 -7.38 8.45
CA LYS A 137 14.49 -7.33 8.11
C LYS A 137 13.95 -5.91 8.20
N SER A 138 14.40 -5.14 9.17
CA SER A 138 14.16 -3.71 9.30
C SER A 138 14.76 -3.21 10.60
N THR A 139 15.46 -2.14 10.54
CA THR A 139 15.96 -1.43 11.72
C THR A 139 14.88 -0.69 12.50
N VAL A 140 13.65 -0.77 12.09
CA VAL A 140 12.57 0.10 12.55
C VAL A 140 11.82 -0.47 13.74
N VAL A 141 11.78 -1.81 13.91
CA VAL A 141 10.96 -2.43 14.95
C VAL A 141 11.45 -2.12 16.36
N ASP A 142 12.74 -2.01 16.54
CA ASP A 142 13.34 -1.83 17.87
C ASP A 142 13.44 -0.39 18.32
N VAL A 143 13.52 0.50 17.35
CA VAL A 143 13.67 1.94 17.56
C VAL A 143 12.55 2.54 18.40
N ALA A 144 11.33 2.07 18.21
CA ALA A 144 10.16 2.60 18.92
C ALA A 144 9.95 1.98 20.30
N LYS A 145 10.40 0.75 20.53
CA LYS A 145 10.19 0.06 21.82
C LYS A 145 11.02 0.65 22.97
N ASP A 146 12.27 0.93 22.70
CA ASP A 146 13.21 1.26 23.75
C ASP A 146 13.53 2.76 23.87
N ARG A 147 12.89 3.61 23.04
CA ARG A 147 13.17 5.06 23.00
C ARG A 147 14.68 5.34 22.80
N LYS A 148 15.36 4.42 22.14
CA LYS A 148 16.83 4.50 21.98
C LYS A 148 17.24 5.21 20.71
N THR A 149 16.41 5.14 19.66
CA THR A 149 16.76 5.74 18.37
C THR A 149 16.02 7.07 18.13
N PRO A 150 16.72 8.12 17.70
CA PRO A 150 16.19 9.48 17.60
C PRO A 150 15.41 9.68 16.28
N VAL A 151 14.24 9.06 16.15
CA VAL A 151 13.40 9.16 14.94
C VAL A 151 11.91 9.14 15.26
N ALA A 152 11.10 9.76 14.40
CA ALA A 152 9.65 9.76 14.50
C ALA A 152 9.09 8.46 13.90
N VAL A 153 8.62 7.53 14.73
CA VAL A 153 8.08 6.22 14.32
C VAL A 153 6.69 5.99 14.88
N SER A 154 5.80 5.46 14.05
CA SER A 154 4.49 4.93 14.45
C SER A 154 4.40 3.45 14.08
N THR A 155 3.96 2.61 15.02
CA THR A 155 3.79 1.16 14.81
C THR A 155 2.33 0.78 14.87
N ILE A 156 1.83 0.11 13.84
CA ILE A 156 0.47 -0.40 13.73
C ILE A 156 0.53 -1.91 13.89
N LYS A 157 -0.22 -2.43 14.86
CA LYS A 157 -0.23 -3.86 15.19
C LYS A 157 -1.16 -4.65 14.27
N ALA A 158 -0.89 -5.95 14.11
CA ALA A 158 -1.74 -6.87 13.34
C ALA A 158 -3.22 -6.81 13.76
N SER A 159 -3.51 -6.75 15.08
CA SER A 159 -4.88 -6.66 15.60
C SER A 159 -5.60 -5.39 15.14
N GLU A 160 -4.91 -4.28 15.05
CA GLU A 160 -5.46 -3.02 14.56
C GLU A 160 -5.73 -3.06 13.05
N ILE A 161 -4.79 -3.61 12.27
CA ILE A 161 -4.96 -3.82 10.84
C ILE A 161 -6.20 -4.68 10.57
N GLN A 162 -6.31 -5.83 11.23
CA GLN A 162 -7.42 -6.77 11.05
C GLN A 162 -8.78 -6.18 11.46
N GLN A 163 -8.82 -5.35 12.50
CA GLN A 163 -10.06 -4.73 12.98
C GLN A 163 -10.52 -3.56 12.12
N LYS A 164 -9.60 -2.67 11.72
CA LYS A 164 -9.95 -1.38 11.11
C LYS A 164 -9.91 -1.37 9.58
N LEU A 165 -9.19 -2.32 8.94
CA LEU A 165 -9.02 -2.28 7.49
C LEU A 165 -10.35 -2.50 6.74
N GLY A 166 -11.12 -3.54 7.08
CA GLY A 166 -12.41 -3.84 6.45
C GLY A 166 -12.32 -3.91 4.92
N THR A 167 -13.06 -3.03 4.23
CA THR A 167 -13.02 -2.86 2.77
C THR A 167 -12.04 -1.78 2.30
N GLN A 168 -11.28 -1.17 3.22
CA GLN A 168 -10.24 -0.19 2.88
C GLN A 168 -9.01 -0.90 2.30
N GLU A 169 -8.23 -0.16 1.53
CA GLU A 169 -6.96 -0.65 1.02
C GLU A 169 -5.85 -0.52 2.06
N PHE A 170 -4.79 -1.31 1.91
CA PHE A 170 -3.74 -1.41 2.91
C PHE A 170 -3.09 -0.07 3.30
N PRO A 171 -2.82 0.90 2.39
CA PRO A 171 -2.30 2.22 2.77
C PRO A 171 -3.24 3.05 3.65
N GLU A 172 -4.55 2.83 3.54
CA GLU A 172 -5.53 3.66 4.26
C GLU A 172 -5.52 3.44 5.77
N ILE A 173 -4.93 2.32 6.24
CA ILE A 173 -4.73 2.09 7.67
C ILE A 173 -3.82 3.16 8.30
N LEU A 174 -2.99 3.80 7.47
CA LEU A 174 -2.03 4.82 7.87
C LEU A 174 -2.62 6.23 8.00
N LYS A 175 -3.88 6.45 7.63
CA LYS A 175 -4.53 7.78 7.66
C LYS A 175 -4.57 8.45 9.04
N ASN A 176 -4.41 7.65 10.12
CA ASN A 176 -4.36 8.14 11.50
C ASN A 176 -2.92 8.40 11.99
N THR A 177 -1.93 8.31 11.10
CA THR A 177 -0.52 8.62 11.39
C THR A 177 -0.26 10.09 11.06
N PRO A 178 0.44 10.86 11.91
CA PRO A 178 0.72 12.27 11.64
C PRO A 178 1.43 12.48 10.30
N SER A 179 1.06 13.54 9.58
CA SER A 179 1.61 13.94 8.28
C SER A 179 1.51 12.87 7.19
N VAL A 180 0.61 11.91 7.34
CA VAL A 180 0.28 10.90 6.32
C VAL A 180 -1.04 11.25 5.67
N TYR A 181 -1.03 11.31 4.33
CA TYR A 181 -2.22 11.50 3.51
C TYR A 181 -2.38 10.31 2.57
N ALA A 182 -3.45 9.55 2.75
CA ALA A 182 -3.78 8.39 1.93
C ALA A 182 -5.06 8.66 1.14
N THR A 183 -5.04 8.40 -0.18
CA THR A 183 -6.20 8.55 -1.06
C THR A 183 -6.47 7.26 -1.82
N LYS A 184 -7.70 7.12 -2.30
CA LYS A 184 -8.10 6.02 -3.19
C LYS A 184 -7.84 6.34 -4.67
N SER A 185 -7.23 7.50 -4.98
CA SER A 185 -7.04 7.99 -6.35
C SER A 185 -8.34 7.90 -7.17
N GLY A 186 -8.33 7.25 -8.32
CA GLY A 186 -9.53 7.01 -9.14
C GLY A 186 -10.57 6.09 -8.52
N GLY A 187 -10.22 5.32 -7.47
CA GLY A 187 -11.13 4.44 -6.75
C GLY A 187 -11.20 3.01 -7.28
N GLY A 188 -10.27 2.59 -8.18
CA GLY A 188 -10.08 1.19 -8.55
C GLY A 188 -9.41 0.40 -7.42
N PHE A 189 -9.59 -0.91 -7.41
CA PHE A 189 -8.98 -1.80 -6.41
C PHE A 189 -7.46 -1.75 -6.48
N GLY A 190 -6.81 -1.43 -5.35
CA GLY A 190 -5.35 -1.32 -5.27
C GLY A 190 -4.75 -0.07 -5.90
N ASP A 191 -5.57 0.91 -6.30
CA ASP A 191 -5.13 2.18 -6.88
C ASP A 191 -4.77 3.23 -5.83
N SER A 192 -4.95 2.94 -4.54
CA SER A 192 -4.61 3.86 -3.44
C SER A 192 -3.15 4.30 -3.49
N ARG A 193 -2.94 5.53 -3.07
CA ARG A 193 -1.60 6.11 -2.90
C ARG A 193 -1.44 6.78 -1.55
N ILE A 194 -0.18 7.01 -1.17
CA ILE A 194 0.19 7.58 0.12
C ILE A 194 1.23 8.67 -0.06
N ASN A 195 1.09 9.71 0.73
CA ASN A 195 2.10 10.77 0.88
C ASN A 195 2.48 10.86 2.36
N ILE A 196 3.76 11.07 2.64
CA ILE A 196 4.28 11.32 3.98
C ILE A 196 5.01 12.65 3.98
N ARG A 197 4.59 13.62 4.82
CA ARG A 197 5.15 14.97 4.90
C ARG A 197 5.17 15.69 3.54
N GLY A 198 4.18 15.43 2.68
CA GLY A 198 4.09 15.97 1.32
C GLY A 198 4.93 15.25 0.27
N PHE A 199 5.77 14.30 0.66
CA PHE A 199 6.51 13.47 -0.30
C PHE A 199 5.64 12.35 -0.81
N ASP A 200 5.57 12.20 -2.14
CA ASP A 200 4.81 11.12 -2.77
C ASP A 200 5.45 9.73 -2.52
N GLN A 201 4.68 8.67 -2.73
CA GLN A 201 5.12 7.29 -2.43
C GLN A 201 6.38 6.83 -3.20
N LYS A 202 6.76 7.48 -4.32
CA LYS A 202 8.02 7.19 -5.03
C LYS A 202 9.25 7.60 -4.22
N ASN A 203 9.07 8.50 -3.27
CA ASN A 203 10.12 9.01 -2.39
C ASN A 203 10.04 8.44 -0.97
N ILE A 204 9.23 7.39 -0.78
CA ILE A 204 9.06 6.63 0.45
C ILE A 204 9.57 5.20 0.20
N ALA A 205 10.50 4.73 1.02
CA ALA A 205 10.93 3.33 0.94
C ALA A 205 9.84 2.43 1.53
N VAL A 206 9.35 1.49 0.75
CA VAL A 206 8.44 0.44 1.22
C VAL A 206 9.19 -0.89 1.25
N MET A 207 9.13 -1.57 2.39
CA MET A 207 9.85 -2.83 2.61
C MET A 207 8.91 -3.92 3.11
N ILE A 208 9.17 -5.14 2.70
CA ILE A 208 8.56 -6.37 3.25
C ILE A 208 9.69 -7.20 3.84
N ASN A 209 9.66 -7.40 5.15
CA ASN A 209 10.71 -8.10 5.90
C ASN A 209 12.13 -7.54 5.65
N GLY A 210 12.26 -6.23 5.45
CA GLY A 210 13.52 -5.55 5.14
C GLY A 210 13.94 -5.58 3.67
N MET A 211 13.20 -6.24 2.80
CA MET A 211 13.41 -6.24 1.37
C MET A 211 12.67 -5.03 0.75
N PRO A 212 13.35 -4.13 0.02
CA PRO A 212 12.71 -3.04 -0.69
C PRO A 212 11.81 -3.54 -1.83
N VAL A 213 10.60 -3.01 -1.94
CA VAL A 213 9.62 -3.39 -2.99
C VAL A 213 9.30 -2.27 -3.98
N ASN A 214 9.90 -1.10 -3.80
CA ASN A 214 9.82 -0.01 -4.77
C ASN A 214 10.43 -0.43 -6.10
N ASP A 215 9.77 -0.10 -7.19
CA ASP A 215 10.25 -0.37 -8.54
C ASP A 215 11.60 0.29 -8.82
N MET A 216 12.52 -0.40 -9.50
CA MET A 216 13.89 0.08 -9.68
C MET A 216 14.03 1.13 -10.80
N GLU A 217 13.04 1.30 -11.66
CA GLU A 217 13.05 2.32 -12.73
C GLU A 217 12.48 3.65 -12.25
N ASN A 218 11.36 3.61 -11.51
CA ASN A 218 10.57 4.79 -11.18
C ASN A 218 10.20 4.91 -9.70
N SER A 219 10.64 3.94 -8.86
CA SER A 219 10.36 3.83 -7.42
C SER A 219 8.87 3.74 -7.03
N ALA A 220 7.97 3.49 -8.00
CA ALA A 220 6.55 3.34 -7.72
C ALA A 220 6.25 2.08 -6.91
N VAL A 221 5.22 2.16 -6.07
CA VAL A 221 4.63 1.01 -5.39
C VAL A 221 3.17 0.92 -5.81
N PHE A 222 2.76 -0.22 -6.35
CA PHE A 222 1.39 -0.49 -6.74
C PHE A 222 0.78 -1.43 -5.70
N TRP A 223 -0.13 -0.90 -4.88
CA TRP A 223 -0.67 -1.65 -3.74
C TRP A 223 -1.54 -2.84 -4.14
N SER A 224 -2.07 -2.85 -5.35
CA SER A 224 -2.75 -4.02 -5.94
C SER A 224 -1.87 -5.27 -5.98
N ASN A 225 -0.54 -5.12 -6.10
CA ASN A 225 0.41 -6.23 -6.06
C ASN A 225 0.52 -6.89 -4.67
N TRP A 226 0.01 -6.22 -3.63
CA TRP A 226 0.15 -6.58 -2.22
C TRP A 226 -1.20 -6.64 -1.50
N ALA A 227 -2.29 -6.81 -2.23
CA ALA A 227 -3.67 -6.68 -1.73
C ALA A 227 -4.00 -7.56 -0.52
N GLY A 228 -3.36 -8.72 -0.37
CA GLY A 228 -3.56 -9.59 0.78
C GLY A 228 -2.45 -9.55 1.83
N LEU A 229 -1.47 -8.65 1.69
CA LEU A 229 -0.37 -8.58 2.64
C LEU A 229 -0.82 -8.25 4.06
N SER A 230 -1.95 -7.50 4.21
CA SER A 230 -2.60 -7.21 5.49
C SER A 230 -2.95 -8.46 6.31
N ASP A 231 -3.22 -9.58 5.65
CA ASP A 231 -3.71 -10.80 6.29
C ASP A 231 -2.58 -11.57 7.00
N VAL A 232 -1.33 -11.35 6.58
CA VAL A 232 -0.12 -11.99 7.13
C VAL A 232 0.80 -11.02 7.86
N THR A 233 0.45 -9.75 7.90
CA THR A 233 1.25 -8.73 8.58
C THR A 233 1.17 -8.86 10.08
N SER A 234 2.30 -9.07 10.74
CA SER A 234 2.42 -9.04 12.20
C SER A 234 2.58 -7.62 12.76
N ALA A 235 3.23 -6.74 12.01
CA ALA A 235 3.34 -5.32 12.33
C ALA A 235 3.62 -4.49 11.07
N MET A 236 3.13 -3.26 11.04
CA MET A 236 3.53 -2.24 10.07
C MET A 236 4.14 -1.07 10.82
N GLN A 237 5.30 -0.63 10.38
CA GLN A 237 6.00 0.49 10.97
C GLN A 237 6.20 1.58 9.96
N VAL A 238 5.87 2.80 10.37
CA VAL A 238 6.03 4.00 9.56
C VAL A 238 7.03 4.90 10.25
N GLN A 239 8.21 4.98 9.70
CA GLN A 239 9.21 5.93 10.06
C GLN A 239 9.09 7.13 9.15
N ARG A 240 8.86 8.31 9.72
CA ARG A 240 8.73 9.56 8.99
C ARG A 240 10.09 10.25 8.90
N GLY A 241 10.37 10.87 7.74
CA GLY A 241 11.58 11.63 7.51
C GLY A 241 12.84 10.79 7.29
N LEU A 242 13.99 11.33 7.63
CA LEU A 242 15.31 10.83 7.28
C LEU A 242 15.75 9.54 7.98
N GLY A 243 14.97 8.97 8.77
CA GLY A 243 15.14 7.78 9.57
C GLY A 243 16.46 7.01 9.61
N SER A 244 16.53 6.05 10.55
CA SER A 244 17.70 5.21 10.77
C SER A 244 17.74 3.93 9.91
N SER A 245 17.12 3.92 8.71
CA SER A 245 17.25 2.76 7.82
C SER A 245 18.73 2.51 7.52
N LYS A 246 19.21 1.33 7.85
CA LYS A 246 20.60 0.92 7.62
C LYS A 246 20.91 0.63 6.14
N LEU A 247 19.92 0.58 5.27
CA LEU A 247 20.13 0.32 3.85
C LEU A 247 20.67 1.55 3.12
N ALA A 248 21.38 1.33 2.03
CA ALA A 248 21.92 2.38 1.18
C ALA A 248 20.84 3.15 0.37
N ILE A 249 19.56 2.95 0.64
CA ILE A 249 18.43 3.53 -0.08
C ILE A 249 18.23 4.99 0.35
N SER A 250 18.05 5.88 -0.62
CA SER A 250 17.74 7.29 -0.37
C SER A 250 16.21 7.46 -0.28
N SER A 251 15.66 7.39 0.93
CA SER A 251 14.25 7.69 1.21
C SER A 251 14.12 9.08 1.83
N VAL A 252 13.36 9.97 1.18
CA VAL A 252 13.19 11.37 1.60
C VAL A 252 12.00 11.51 2.55
N GLY A 253 10.85 10.92 2.18
CA GLY A 253 9.61 11.02 2.95
C GLY A 253 9.57 10.11 4.17
N GLY A 254 10.35 9.03 4.17
CA GLY A 254 10.35 8.04 5.24
C GLY A 254 10.37 6.60 4.76
N THR A 255 10.14 5.69 5.69
CA THR A 255 10.16 4.24 5.42
C THR A 255 8.90 3.59 5.97
N ILE A 256 8.25 2.77 5.18
CA ILE A 256 7.17 1.86 5.61
C ILE A 256 7.75 0.46 5.59
N ASN A 257 7.80 -0.19 6.75
CA ASN A 257 8.22 -1.57 6.84
C ASN A 257 7.06 -2.47 7.27
N ILE A 258 6.81 -3.51 6.50
CA ILE A 258 5.78 -4.50 6.71
C ILE A 258 6.47 -5.79 7.13
N VAL A 259 6.16 -6.24 8.34
CA VAL A 259 6.78 -7.43 8.93
C VAL A 259 5.79 -8.59 8.88
N THR A 260 6.22 -9.71 8.29
CA THR A 260 5.49 -10.98 8.26
C THR A 260 6.40 -12.05 8.83
N LYS A 261 6.10 -12.59 10.01
CA LYS A 261 6.95 -13.61 10.65
C LYS A 261 6.21 -14.94 10.80
N THR A 262 6.83 -16.01 10.36
CA THR A 262 6.31 -17.37 10.49
C THR A 262 6.62 -17.95 11.86
N SER A 263 7.83 -17.72 12.37
CA SER A 263 8.31 -18.24 13.65
C SER A 263 7.65 -17.60 14.88
N ASP A 264 7.05 -16.41 14.75
CA ASP A 264 6.36 -15.72 15.82
C ASP A 264 4.88 -16.10 15.92
N GLN A 265 4.36 -16.88 14.98
CA GLN A 265 2.98 -17.32 14.99
C GLN A 265 2.82 -18.52 15.92
N LYS A 266 1.76 -18.51 16.72
CA LYS A 266 1.36 -19.69 17.50
C LYS A 266 0.77 -20.73 16.56
N GLU A 267 0.78 -22.01 17.01
CA GLU A 267 -0.02 -23.03 16.36
C GLU A 267 -1.50 -22.62 16.34
N GLY A 268 -2.13 -22.79 15.19
CA GLY A 268 -3.54 -22.46 14.99
C GLY A 268 -3.84 -22.00 13.59
N GLY A 269 -5.11 -21.75 13.34
CA GLY A 269 -5.58 -21.31 12.04
C GLY A 269 -6.75 -20.37 12.10
N SER A 270 -7.15 -19.85 10.95
CA SER A 270 -8.37 -19.06 10.83
C SER A 270 -9.11 -19.34 9.53
N ILE A 271 -10.43 -19.28 9.59
CA ILE A 271 -11.31 -19.27 8.42
C ILE A 271 -12.23 -18.07 8.57
N GLY A 272 -12.35 -17.24 7.53
CA GLY A 272 -13.15 -16.03 7.62
C GLY A 272 -13.77 -15.61 6.30
N SER A 273 -14.82 -14.80 6.41
CA SER A 273 -15.47 -14.13 5.29
C SER A 273 -15.81 -12.70 5.67
N SER A 274 -15.72 -11.81 4.68
CA SER A 274 -16.09 -10.40 4.82
C SER A 274 -16.99 -9.98 3.67
N PHE A 275 -17.97 -9.15 3.98
CA PHE A 275 -18.99 -8.64 3.06
C PHE A 275 -19.03 -7.11 3.16
N GLY A 276 -19.40 -6.45 2.08
CA GLY A 276 -19.49 -4.98 2.08
C GLY A 276 -20.29 -4.42 0.92
N ASN A 277 -20.25 -3.11 0.75
CA ASN A 277 -20.89 -2.42 -0.37
C ASN A 277 -20.40 -2.97 -1.72
N ALA A 278 -21.22 -2.77 -2.76
CA ALA A 278 -20.89 -3.10 -4.14
C ALA A 278 -20.46 -4.56 -4.31
N ASN A 279 -21.22 -5.48 -3.71
CA ASN A 279 -20.99 -6.93 -3.77
C ASN A 279 -19.58 -7.36 -3.32
N TYR A 280 -18.91 -6.55 -2.45
CA TYR A 280 -17.64 -6.93 -1.89
C TYR A 280 -17.74 -8.24 -1.12
N LEU A 281 -16.92 -9.19 -1.49
CA LEU A 281 -16.78 -10.48 -0.83
C LEU A 281 -15.31 -10.84 -0.71
N LYS A 282 -14.85 -11.10 0.51
CA LYS A 282 -13.53 -11.69 0.77
C LYS A 282 -13.70 -12.98 1.55
N THR A 283 -13.00 -14.03 1.15
CA THR A 283 -12.88 -15.28 1.90
C THR A 283 -11.41 -15.57 2.15
N GLN A 284 -11.09 -16.11 3.33
CA GLN A 284 -9.69 -16.42 3.69
C GLN A 284 -9.60 -17.68 4.52
N VAL A 285 -8.48 -18.39 4.39
CA VAL A 285 -8.05 -19.49 5.22
C VAL A 285 -6.57 -19.35 5.53
N SER A 286 -6.18 -19.57 6.77
CA SER A 286 -4.78 -19.59 7.20
C SER A 286 -4.54 -20.69 8.23
N TYR A 287 -3.29 -21.17 8.25
CA TYR A 287 -2.82 -22.10 9.27
C TYR A 287 -1.33 -21.89 9.55
N SER A 288 -0.94 -22.01 10.81
CA SER A 288 0.46 -22.03 11.25
C SER A 288 0.70 -23.19 12.19
N THR A 289 1.83 -23.88 12.01
CA THR A 289 2.25 -24.98 12.89
C THR A 289 2.80 -24.51 14.22
N GLY A 290 3.04 -23.20 14.37
CA GLY A 290 3.97 -22.72 15.40
C GLY A 290 5.38 -23.29 15.21
N VAL A 291 6.25 -23.08 16.18
CA VAL A 291 7.60 -23.68 16.17
C VAL A 291 7.52 -25.09 16.77
N LEU A 292 7.82 -26.08 15.94
CA LEU A 292 7.84 -27.49 16.34
C LEU A 292 9.11 -27.82 17.16
N GLU A 293 9.11 -28.93 17.89
CA GLU A 293 10.23 -29.37 18.75
C GLU A 293 11.55 -29.57 17.97
N ASN A 294 11.48 -29.85 16.67
CA ASN A 294 12.64 -29.96 15.81
C ASN A 294 13.16 -28.62 15.27
N GLY A 295 12.53 -27.51 15.65
CA GLY A 295 12.87 -26.16 15.24
C GLY A 295 12.25 -25.71 13.90
N LEU A 296 11.44 -26.53 13.25
CA LEU A 296 10.71 -26.16 12.04
C LEU A 296 9.44 -25.38 12.38
N SER A 297 9.06 -24.45 11.50
CA SER A 297 7.76 -23.81 11.50
C SER A 297 7.25 -23.62 10.08
N ALA A 298 5.94 -23.67 9.89
CA ALA A 298 5.31 -23.43 8.59
C ALA A 298 4.05 -22.59 8.79
N SER A 299 3.79 -21.68 7.86
CA SER A 299 2.56 -20.89 7.81
C SER A 299 2.08 -20.81 6.38
N VAL A 300 0.77 -20.96 6.17
CA VAL A 300 0.12 -20.83 4.88
C VAL A 300 -1.11 -19.92 5.01
N LEU A 301 -1.36 -19.12 3.97
CA LEU A 301 -2.59 -18.35 3.84
C LEU A 301 -3.01 -18.34 2.38
N TYR A 302 -4.33 -18.41 2.18
CA TYR A 302 -4.97 -18.12 0.92
C TYR A 302 -6.21 -17.25 1.16
N SER A 303 -6.41 -16.25 0.31
CA SER A 303 -7.64 -15.47 0.29
C SER A 303 -8.06 -15.12 -1.13
N HIS A 304 -9.38 -15.02 -1.33
CA HIS A 304 -10.00 -14.52 -2.56
C HIS A 304 -10.83 -13.29 -2.23
N THR A 305 -10.72 -12.24 -3.05
CA THR A 305 -11.47 -10.99 -2.89
C THR A 305 -12.07 -10.58 -4.23
N GLN A 306 -13.36 -10.22 -4.24
CA GLN A 306 -14.04 -9.72 -5.43
C GLN A 306 -15.10 -8.68 -5.08
N GLY A 307 -15.51 -7.89 -6.06
CA GLY A 307 -16.58 -6.91 -5.93
C GLY A 307 -16.83 -6.12 -7.22
N ASP A 308 -17.91 -5.34 -7.24
CA ASP A 308 -18.24 -4.47 -8.38
C ASP A 308 -17.51 -3.11 -8.28
N GLY A 309 -16.88 -2.83 -7.11
CA GLY A 309 -16.24 -1.54 -6.83
C GLY A 309 -17.24 -0.46 -6.39
N TYR A 310 -16.75 0.52 -5.62
CA TYR A 310 -17.60 1.64 -5.17
C TYR A 310 -17.92 2.62 -6.31
N ILE A 311 -16.97 2.84 -7.20
CA ILE A 311 -17.10 3.67 -8.40
C ILE A 311 -17.69 2.82 -9.51
N ASP A 312 -18.60 3.41 -10.31
CA ASP A 312 -19.27 2.70 -11.39
C ASP A 312 -18.27 2.12 -12.40
N GLY A 313 -18.46 0.86 -12.78
CA GLY A 313 -17.62 0.14 -13.73
C GLY A 313 -16.19 -0.15 -13.25
N THR A 314 -15.98 -0.29 -11.93
CA THR A 314 -14.67 -0.63 -11.35
C THR A 314 -14.65 -2.04 -10.74
N LYS A 315 -15.28 -2.98 -11.38
CA LYS A 315 -15.29 -4.39 -10.99
C LYS A 315 -13.89 -4.97 -10.85
N PHE A 316 -13.70 -5.84 -9.87
CA PHE A 316 -12.41 -6.45 -9.60
C PHE A 316 -12.52 -7.87 -9.05
N ALA A 317 -11.42 -8.62 -9.20
CA ALA A 317 -11.19 -9.88 -8.50
C ALA A 317 -9.68 -10.09 -8.31
N GLY A 318 -9.32 -10.70 -7.20
CA GLY A 318 -7.93 -11.03 -6.90
C GLY A 318 -7.84 -12.17 -5.90
N ASP A 319 -6.77 -12.93 -6.05
CA ASP A 319 -6.36 -13.95 -5.11
C ASP A 319 -5.13 -13.48 -4.36
N ASN A 320 -4.90 -14.05 -3.20
CA ASN A 320 -3.68 -13.79 -2.44
C ASN A 320 -3.23 -15.08 -1.77
N TYR A 321 -1.92 -15.33 -1.81
CA TYR A 321 -1.31 -16.47 -1.15
C TYR A 321 -0.05 -16.06 -0.41
N PHE A 322 0.19 -16.75 0.70
CA PHE A 322 1.41 -16.66 1.48
C PHE A 322 1.86 -18.06 1.90
N ILE A 323 3.15 -18.29 1.80
CA ILE A 323 3.84 -19.49 2.29
C ILE A 323 5.06 -19.02 3.08
N GLY A 324 5.13 -19.39 4.33
CA GLY A 324 6.28 -19.16 5.19
C GLY A 324 6.81 -20.46 5.75
N LEU A 325 8.13 -20.67 5.69
CA LEU A 325 8.83 -21.79 6.29
C LEU A 325 9.96 -21.25 7.15
N GLY A 326 10.02 -21.66 8.40
CA GLY A 326 11.08 -21.29 9.34
C GLY A 326 11.84 -22.52 9.84
N TYR A 327 13.13 -22.34 10.08
CA TYR A 327 13.95 -23.35 10.74
C TYR A 327 14.96 -22.70 11.67
N GLN A 328 14.87 -22.99 12.95
CA GLN A 328 15.85 -22.58 13.94
C GLN A 328 16.61 -23.78 14.45
N THR A 329 17.94 -23.73 14.40
CA THR A 329 18.78 -24.82 14.91
C THR A 329 18.64 -24.97 16.42
N LYS A 330 18.82 -26.20 16.97
CA LYS A 330 18.69 -26.48 18.41
C LYS A 330 19.60 -25.61 19.29
N ASN A 331 20.80 -25.26 18.79
CA ASN A 331 21.71 -24.36 19.48
C ASN A 331 21.38 -22.86 19.30
N LYS A 332 20.27 -22.55 18.59
CA LYS A 332 19.78 -21.22 18.28
C LYS A 332 20.80 -20.31 17.57
N LYS A 333 21.87 -20.88 16.99
CA LYS A 333 22.87 -20.08 16.27
C LYS A 333 22.44 -19.71 14.88
N HIS A 334 21.65 -20.54 14.20
CA HIS A 334 21.14 -20.26 12.87
C HIS A 334 19.63 -20.24 12.89
N ASP A 335 19.08 -19.19 12.28
CA ASP A 335 17.66 -19.03 11.97
C ASP A 335 17.51 -18.82 10.47
N PHE A 336 16.70 -19.63 9.83
CA PHE A 336 16.35 -19.54 8.42
C PHE A 336 14.87 -19.28 8.29
N GLN A 337 14.51 -18.33 7.45
CA GLN A 337 13.12 -18.04 7.12
C GLN A 337 12.96 -17.86 5.62
N PHE A 338 12.21 -18.76 4.99
CA PHE A 338 11.75 -18.63 3.62
C PHE A 338 10.34 -18.05 3.62
N THR A 339 10.07 -17.06 2.77
CA THR A 339 8.73 -16.53 2.53
C THR A 339 8.45 -16.42 1.04
N MET A 340 7.22 -16.72 0.65
CA MET A 340 6.68 -16.49 -0.67
C MET A 340 5.31 -15.84 -0.54
N THR A 341 5.09 -14.73 -1.20
CA THR A 341 3.78 -14.07 -1.28
C THR A 341 3.49 -13.59 -2.69
N GLY A 342 2.22 -13.59 -3.08
CA GLY A 342 1.79 -13.06 -4.36
C GLY A 342 0.29 -12.78 -4.36
N ALA A 343 -0.13 -11.86 -5.23
CA ALA A 343 -1.50 -11.38 -5.34
C ALA A 343 -1.90 -11.21 -6.81
N PRO A 344 -2.15 -12.31 -7.57
CA PRO A 344 -2.70 -12.20 -8.91
C PRO A 344 -4.09 -11.55 -8.87
N GLN A 345 -4.25 -10.46 -9.61
CA GLN A 345 -5.48 -9.68 -9.60
C GLN A 345 -5.78 -9.07 -10.97
N TRP A 346 -7.03 -8.67 -11.16
CA TRP A 346 -7.45 -7.73 -12.19
C TRP A 346 -8.51 -6.77 -11.62
N HIS A 347 -8.51 -5.56 -12.10
CA HIS A 347 -9.52 -4.57 -11.76
C HIS A 347 -9.75 -3.58 -12.90
N ASN A 348 -10.98 -3.14 -13.06
CA ASN A 348 -11.33 -2.01 -13.90
C ASN A 348 -11.05 -0.71 -13.15
N GLN A 349 -10.67 0.34 -13.88
CA GLN A 349 -10.23 1.61 -13.28
C GLN A 349 -11.11 2.78 -13.71
N ARG A 350 -11.13 3.82 -12.88
CA ARG A 350 -11.42 5.19 -13.26
C ARG A 350 -10.10 5.95 -13.26
N SER A 351 -9.45 6.05 -14.41
CA SER A 351 -8.14 6.70 -14.52
C SER A 351 -8.20 8.09 -15.15
N THR A 352 -9.33 8.46 -15.75
CA THR A 352 -9.52 9.77 -16.38
C THR A 352 -10.07 10.76 -15.37
N PHE A 353 -9.31 11.84 -15.14
CA PHE A 353 -9.81 13.01 -14.42
C PHE A 353 -10.86 13.73 -15.26
N ILE A 354 -11.99 14.07 -14.65
CA ILE A 354 -13.07 14.79 -15.28
C ILE A 354 -13.45 16.04 -14.47
N THR A 355 -14.09 16.99 -15.12
CA THR A 355 -14.47 18.24 -14.49
C THR A 355 -15.61 18.07 -13.46
N ILE A 356 -15.65 18.91 -12.45
CA ILE A 356 -16.78 18.97 -11.50
C ILE A 356 -18.09 19.17 -12.25
N ALA A 357 -18.10 20.03 -13.28
CA ALA A 357 -19.27 20.22 -14.14
C ALA A 357 -19.77 18.91 -14.79
N THR A 358 -18.88 17.99 -15.13
CA THR A 358 -19.28 16.67 -15.67
C THR A 358 -19.93 15.81 -14.60
N TYR A 359 -19.41 15.79 -13.36
CA TYR A 359 -20.06 15.11 -12.24
C TYR A 359 -21.43 15.68 -11.91
N GLN A 360 -21.58 17.03 -12.00
CA GLN A 360 -22.87 17.71 -11.84
C GLN A 360 -23.86 17.36 -12.96
N LYS A 361 -23.39 17.29 -14.20
CA LYS A 361 -24.22 16.91 -15.37
C LYS A 361 -24.88 15.54 -15.20
N TYR A 362 -24.17 14.55 -14.65
CA TYR A 362 -24.69 13.19 -14.42
C TYR A 362 -25.21 12.97 -12.99
N GLY A 363 -25.33 14.02 -12.22
CA GLY A 363 -25.97 14.13 -10.93
C GLY A 363 -26.87 15.35 -10.85
N SER A 364 -26.54 16.28 -9.95
CA SER A 364 -27.14 17.62 -9.88
C SER A 364 -26.08 18.65 -9.47
N VAL A 365 -26.42 19.94 -9.54
CA VAL A 365 -25.51 21.04 -9.14
C VAL A 365 -25.05 20.87 -7.69
N ASP A 366 -25.96 20.54 -6.79
CA ASP A 366 -25.69 20.40 -5.37
C ASP A 366 -25.16 19.01 -5.00
N ASN A 367 -25.57 17.97 -5.74
CA ASN A 367 -25.22 16.58 -5.51
C ASN A 367 -24.60 15.96 -6.77
N PRO A 368 -23.32 16.23 -7.07
CA PRO A 368 -22.62 15.65 -8.21
C PRO A 368 -22.57 14.13 -8.09
N ASN A 369 -22.70 13.42 -9.20
CA ASN A 369 -22.56 11.96 -9.21
C ASN A 369 -21.08 11.56 -9.02
N THR A 370 -20.64 11.48 -7.76
CA THR A 370 -19.24 11.18 -7.39
C THR A 370 -18.78 9.79 -7.78
N LYS A 371 -19.71 8.86 -8.10
CA LYS A 371 -19.43 7.51 -8.59
C LYS A 371 -19.22 7.44 -10.10
N TYR A 372 -19.60 8.50 -10.82
CA TYR A 372 -19.48 8.53 -12.26
C TYR A 372 -18.04 8.22 -12.73
N ASN A 373 -17.93 7.34 -13.71
CA ASN A 373 -16.69 6.93 -14.35
C ASN A 373 -16.83 7.11 -15.87
N SER A 374 -15.93 7.85 -16.47
CA SER A 374 -15.95 8.15 -17.90
C SER A 374 -15.29 7.08 -18.77
N ASP A 375 -14.69 6.05 -18.18
CA ASP A 375 -13.86 5.07 -18.86
C ASP A 375 -14.62 3.75 -19.19
N TRP A 376 -15.87 3.60 -18.74
CA TRP A 376 -16.65 2.38 -18.87
C TRP A 376 -17.99 2.56 -19.57
N GLY A 377 -18.59 1.46 -19.94
CA GLY A 377 -19.94 1.33 -20.48
C GLY A 377 -20.32 -0.13 -20.65
N THR A 378 -21.16 -0.45 -21.64
CA THR A 378 -21.57 -1.82 -21.93
C THR A 378 -21.25 -2.23 -23.36
N LEU A 379 -20.87 -3.50 -23.52
CA LEU A 379 -20.73 -4.20 -24.79
C LEU A 379 -21.57 -5.49 -24.72
N ASN A 380 -22.54 -5.64 -25.61
CA ASN A 380 -23.49 -6.75 -25.60
C ASN A 380 -24.23 -6.95 -24.26
N GLY A 381 -24.51 -5.86 -23.55
CA GLY A 381 -25.17 -5.87 -22.24
C GLY A 381 -24.24 -6.13 -21.04
N GLU A 382 -22.98 -6.51 -21.26
CA GLU A 382 -22.00 -6.76 -20.21
C GLU A 382 -21.16 -5.53 -19.92
N GLU A 383 -20.69 -5.40 -18.65
CA GLU A 383 -19.78 -4.34 -18.27
C GLU A 383 -18.47 -4.41 -19.08
N TYR A 384 -18.13 -3.32 -19.73
CA TYR A 384 -16.90 -3.16 -20.46
C TYR A 384 -16.20 -1.86 -20.05
N ASN A 385 -14.94 -1.96 -19.63
CA ASN A 385 -14.15 -0.81 -19.25
C ASN A 385 -12.90 -0.72 -20.16
N MET A 386 -12.65 0.45 -20.72
CA MET A 386 -11.47 0.71 -21.54
C MET A 386 -10.18 0.65 -20.73
N LYS A 387 -10.27 0.90 -19.41
CA LYS A 387 -9.16 0.95 -18.47
C LYS A 387 -9.24 -0.22 -17.49
N ARG A 388 -8.51 -1.29 -17.79
CA ARG A 388 -8.35 -2.45 -16.91
C ARG A 388 -6.89 -2.63 -16.57
N ASN A 389 -6.59 -2.81 -15.31
CA ASN A 389 -5.28 -3.27 -14.84
C ASN A 389 -5.37 -4.74 -14.44
N PHE A 390 -4.34 -5.51 -14.75
CA PHE A 390 -4.14 -6.86 -14.23
C PHE A 390 -2.66 -7.06 -13.97
N PHE A 391 -2.34 -7.65 -12.84
CA PHE A 391 -0.94 -7.84 -12.45
C PHE A 391 -0.77 -8.97 -11.46
N GLN A 392 0.37 -9.65 -11.54
CA GLN A 392 0.91 -10.53 -10.52
C GLN A 392 2.38 -10.20 -10.32
N LYS A 393 2.81 -10.05 -9.07
CA LYS A 393 4.21 -9.78 -8.70
C LYS A 393 4.59 -10.59 -7.47
N PRO A 394 4.75 -11.94 -7.58
CA PRO A 394 5.21 -12.73 -6.45
C PRO A 394 6.60 -12.33 -6.03
N VAL A 395 6.83 -12.41 -4.72
CA VAL A 395 8.12 -12.20 -4.08
C VAL A 395 8.47 -13.45 -3.29
N MET A 396 9.68 -13.91 -3.47
CA MET A 396 10.32 -14.95 -2.66
C MET A 396 11.52 -14.38 -1.94
N SER A 397 11.67 -14.67 -0.66
CA SER A 397 12.87 -14.31 0.10
C SER A 397 13.34 -15.46 1.00
N LEU A 398 14.64 -15.56 1.13
CA LEU A 398 15.32 -16.42 2.11
C LEU A 398 16.14 -15.53 3.02
N ASN A 399 15.79 -15.50 4.28
CA ASN A 399 16.49 -14.79 5.33
C ASN A 399 17.31 -15.80 6.13
N TRP A 400 18.54 -15.46 6.45
CA TRP A 400 19.43 -16.25 7.29
C TRP A 400 20.09 -15.35 8.33
N ASP A 401 19.87 -15.69 9.58
CA ASP A 401 20.51 -15.07 10.73
C ASP A 401 21.49 -16.05 11.37
N PHE A 402 22.73 -15.61 11.57
CA PHE A 402 23.79 -16.41 12.17
C PHE A 402 24.43 -15.69 13.36
N ALA A 403 24.13 -16.15 14.56
CA ALA A 403 24.80 -15.74 15.78
C ALA A 403 26.19 -16.39 15.84
N ILE A 404 27.22 -15.71 15.30
CA ILE A 404 28.60 -16.19 15.31
C ILE A 404 29.06 -16.41 16.75
N ASN A 405 28.83 -15.39 17.61
CA ASN A 405 29.02 -15.43 19.05
C ASN A 405 28.10 -14.38 19.71
N GLU A 406 28.18 -14.20 21.03
CA GLU A 406 27.34 -13.29 21.82
C GLU A 406 27.41 -11.81 21.39
N THR A 407 28.49 -11.43 20.72
CA THR A 407 28.74 -10.03 20.31
C THR A 407 28.77 -9.82 18.81
N THR A 408 28.63 -10.87 18.02
CA THR A 408 28.78 -10.80 16.56
C THR A 408 27.69 -11.61 15.88
N LYS A 409 26.91 -10.96 15.01
CA LYS A 409 25.85 -11.57 14.20
C LYS A 409 26.04 -11.24 12.72
N LEU A 410 25.85 -12.23 11.87
CA LEU A 410 25.74 -12.07 10.43
C LEU A 410 24.29 -12.29 10.04
N SER A 411 23.72 -11.38 9.28
CA SER A 411 22.36 -11.52 8.71
C SER A 411 22.42 -11.38 7.20
N ALA A 412 21.69 -12.24 6.49
CA ALA A 412 21.62 -12.21 5.04
C ALA A 412 20.20 -12.39 4.55
N ILE A 413 19.84 -11.68 3.48
CA ILE A 413 18.60 -11.87 2.72
C ILE A 413 18.98 -12.10 1.26
N ALA A 414 18.44 -13.15 0.65
CA ALA A 414 18.41 -13.32 -0.80
C ALA A 414 16.94 -13.31 -1.26
N TYR A 415 16.64 -12.62 -2.36
CA TYR A 415 15.27 -12.52 -2.83
C TYR A 415 15.14 -12.43 -4.35
N GLY A 416 13.97 -12.84 -4.84
CA GLY A 416 13.57 -12.69 -6.24
C GLY A 416 12.10 -12.32 -6.37
N SER A 417 11.77 -11.57 -7.43
CA SER A 417 10.41 -11.16 -7.76
C SER A 417 10.20 -11.16 -9.27
N TRP A 418 9.02 -11.57 -9.70
CA TRP A 418 8.65 -11.68 -11.12
C TRP A 418 7.30 -10.99 -11.33
N GLY A 419 7.31 -9.80 -11.94
CA GLY A 419 6.10 -9.05 -12.28
C GLY A 419 5.60 -9.41 -13.67
N ARG A 420 4.30 -9.70 -13.81
CA ARG A 420 3.63 -9.98 -15.09
C ARG A 420 2.27 -9.32 -15.10
N GLY A 421 2.07 -8.42 -16.04
CA GLY A 421 0.78 -7.76 -16.17
C GLY A 421 0.77 -6.56 -17.10
N ALA A 422 -0.37 -5.90 -17.18
CA ALA A 422 -0.58 -4.77 -18.06
C ALA A 422 -1.72 -3.85 -17.57
N GLY A 423 -1.72 -2.63 -18.11
CA GLY A 423 -2.86 -1.72 -18.07
C GLY A 423 -3.43 -1.50 -19.48
N THR A 424 -4.76 -1.51 -19.62
CA THR A 424 -5.39 -1.31 -20.94
C THR A 424 -5.74 0.15 -21.20
N THR A 425 -5.86 0.50 -22.49
CA THR A 425 -6.33 1.81 -22.94
C THR A 425 -6.94 1.69 -24.34
N GLY A 426 -7.75 2.69 -24.73
CA GLY A 426 -8.27 2.81 -26.09
C GLY A 426 -7.22 3.36 -27.05
N THR A 427 -7.28 2.91 -28.30
CA THR A 427 -6.48 3.46 -29.39
C THR A 427 -7.30 3.53 -30.69
N GLY A 428 -6.83 4.31 -31.66
CA GLY A 428 -7.55 4.58 -32.89
C GLY A 428 -8.65 5.64 -32.73
N GLY A 429 -9.51 5.75 -33.72
CA GLY A 429 -10.57 6.75 -33.70
C GLY A 429 -11.63 6.52 -34.79
N ILE A 430 -12.77 7.16 -34.62
CA ILE A 430 -13.87 7.25 -35.59
C ILE A 430 -14.11 8.73 -35.85
N ASN A 431 -13.90 9.18 -37.09
CA ASN A 431 -13.99 10.59 -37.50
C ASN A 431 -13.23 11.54 -36.52
N GLY A 432 -11.98 11.18 -36.17
CA GLY A 432 -11.13 11.95 -35.30
C GLY A 432 -11.51 11.91 -33.80
N LYS A 433 -12.51 11.12 -33.44
CA LYS A 433 -13.04 11.02 -32.08
C LYS A 433 -12.57 9.74 -31.41
N PHE A 434 -12.08 9.87 -30.18
CA PHE A 434 -11.71 8.72 -29.34
C PHE A 434 -12.92 8.13 -28.62
N SER A 435 -12.78 6.94 -28.06
CA SER A 435 -13.83 6.23 -27.31
C SER A 435 -14.47 7.06 -26.20
N THR A 436 -13.75 8.00 -25.61
CA THR A 436 -14.23 8.87 -24.52
C THR A 436 -14.99 10.11 -24.99
N ASP A 437 -15.07 10.35 -26.31
CA ASP A 437 -15.80 11.49 -26.87
C ASP A 437 -17.30 11.38 -26.61
N ALA A 438 -17.94 12.54 -26.52
CA ALA A 438 -19.40 12.64 -26.29
C ALA A 438 -20.24 11.93 -27.38
N SER A 439 -19.71 11.80 -28.60
CA SER A 439 -20.35 11.10 -29.72
C SER A 439 -20.63 9.62 -29.47
N PHE A 440 -19.87 9.00 -28.57
CA PHE A 440 -20.00 7.59 -28.19
C PHE A 440 -20.59 7.40 -26.80
N ARG A 441 -21.24 8.43 -26.24
CA ARG A 441 -21.88 8.31 -24.92
C ARG A 441 -23.38 8.13 -25.02
N LYS A 442 -23.90 7.29 -24.15
CA LYS A 442 -25.34 7.21 -23.84
C LYS A 442 -25.78 8.43 -23.02
N VAL A 443 -27.09 8.56 -22.81
CA VAL A 443 -27.66 9.68 -22.03
C VAL A 443 -27.17 9.70 -20.58
N ASP A 444 -26.93 8.53 -20.00
CA ASP A 444 -26.38 8.34 -18.64
C ASP A 444 -24.87 8.62 -18.53
N GLY A 445 -24.23 8.96 -19.64
CA GLY A 445 -22.79 9.25 -19.69
C GLY A 445 -21.89 8.04 -19.89
N THR A 446 -22.41 6.81 -19.88
CA THR A 446 -21.62 5.61 -20.16
C THR A 446 -21.23 5.51 -21.62
N ILE A 447 -20.11 4.82 -21.91
CA ILE A 447 -19.67 4.61 -23.31
C ILE A 447 -20.55 3.56 -23.97
N ASP A 448 -21.04 3.84 -25.19
CA ASP A 448 -21.76 2.92 -26.03
C ASP A 448 -20.76 2.10 -26.87
N PHE A 449 -20.25 1.01 -26.29
CA PHE A 449 -19.32 0.13 -26.99
C PHE A 449 -19.99 -0.69 -28.10
N ASP A 450 -21.29 -0.93 -28.01
CA ASP A 450 -22.05 -1.60 -29.07
C ASP A 450 -22.04 -0.76 -30.36
N LYS A 451 -22.13 0.57 -30.22
CA LYS A 451 -22.01 1.52 -31.32
C LYS A 451 -20.60 1.52 -31.95
N ILE A 452 -19.55 1.45 -31.11
CA ILE A 452 -18.17 1.35 -31.59
C ILE A 452 -17.97 0.01 -32.32
N TYR A 453 -18.49 -1.08 -31.78
CA TYR A 453 -18.46 -2.41 -32.38
C TYR A 453 -19.19 -2.43 -33.73
N ALA A 454 -20.40 -1.86 -33.80
CA ALA A 454 -21.17 -1.74 -35.05
C ALA A 454 -20.38 -1.02 -36.16
N TYR A 455 -19.75 0.12 -35.83
CA TYR A 455 -18.89 0.81 -36.78
C TYR A 455 -17.71 -0.05 -37.22
N ASN A 456 -17.01 -0.69 -36.26
CA ASN A 456 -15.84 -1.51 -36.56
C ASN A 456 -16.18 -2.72 -37.46
N THR A 457 -17.42 -3.20 -37.43
CA THR A 457 -17.96 -4.28 -38.28
C THR A 457 -18.64 -3.79 -39.56
N GLY A 458 -18.48 -2.47 -39.87
CA GLY A 458 -18.99 -1.88 -41.12
C GLY A 458 -20.46 -1.48 -41.09
N GLN A 459 -21.13 -1.55 -39.95
CA GLN A 459 -22.50 -1.06 -39.82
C GLN A 459 -22.51 0.48 -39.79
N PRO A 460 -23.49 1.14 -40.42
CA PRO A 460 -23.61 2.59 -40.33
C PRO A 460 -24.00 2.99 -38.89
N ILE A 461 -23.25 3.94 -38.31
CA ILE A 461 -23.59 4.49 -37.03
C ILE A 461 -23.98 5.96 -37.14
N GLN A 462 -24.95 6.37 -36.33
CA GLN A 462 -25.34 7.77 -36.25
C GLN A 462 -24.42 8.53 -35.32
N TYR A 463 -24.01 9.72 -35.73
CA TYR A 463 -23.24 10.62 -34.91
C TYR A 463 -24.14 11.21 -33.79
N ASN A 464 -23.71 11.05 -32.55
CA ASN A 464 -24.43 11.59 -31.40
C ASN A 464 -23.63 12.74 -30.79
N THR A 465 -24.34 13.76 -30.32
CA THR A 465 -23.77 14.75 -29.41
C THR A 465 -24.49 14.60 -28.06
N ASN A 466 -23.79 14.18 -27.04
CA ASN A 466 -24.35 13.93 -25.70
C ASN A 466 -25.57 12.97 -25.70
N GLY A 467 -25.52 11.90 -26.48
CA GLY A 467 -26.61 10.95 -26.62
C GLY A 467 -27.75 11.37 -27.58
N VAL A 468 -27.70 12.58 -28.12
CA VAL A 468 -28.72 13.07 -29.09
C VAL A 468 -28.20 12.83 -30.52
N PRO A 469 -28.92 12.09 -31.36
CA PRO A 469 -28.55 11.87 -32.77
C PRO A 469 -28.49 13.17 -33.57
N THR A 470 -27.42 13.38 -34.34
CA THR A 470 -27.25 14.57 -35.20
C THR A 470 -27.77 14.39 -36.63
N GLY A 471 -28.29 13.20 -36.99
CA GLY A 471 -28.74 12.88 -38.32
C GLY A 471 -27.63 12.43 -39.30
N ALA A 472 -26.37 12.65 -39.00
CA ALA A 472 -25.24 12.19 -39.82
C ALA A 472 -24.88 10.73 -39.53
N PHE A 473 -24.65 9.95 -40.60
CA PHE A 473 -24.22 8.56 -40.51
C PHE A 473 -22.77 8.43 -40.92
N PHE A 474 -22.02 7.56 -40.21
CA PHE A 474 -20.67 7.15 -40.55
C PHE A 474 -20.65 5.68 -40.90
N THR A 475 -20.03 5.33 -41.99
CA THR A 475 -19.79 3.95 -42.41
C THR A 475 -18.29 3.72 -42.59
N ARG A 476 -17.92 2.47 -42.49
CA ARG A 476 -16.54 2.03 -42.65
C ARG A 476 -16.40 1.14 -43.87
N THR A 477 -15.31 1.35 -44.65
CA THR A 477 -14.99 0.53 -45.80
C THR A 477 -13.96 -0.54 -45.45
N LYS A 478 -14.02 -1.68 -46.12
CA LYS A 478 -13.01 -2.73 -46.05
C LYS A 478 -11.77 -2.35 -46.84
N LEU A 479 -10.60 -2.64 -46.30
CA LEU A 479 -9.32 -2.59 -47.03
C LEU A 479 -8.89 -4.04 -47.29
N ASN A 480 -8.70 -4.39 -48.57
CA ASN A 480 -8.37 -5.76 -48.99
C ASN A 480 -9.34 -6.83 -48.40
N GLY A 481 -10.62 -6.50 -48.34
CA GLY A 481 -11.66 -7.40 -47.79
C GLY A 481 -11.79 -7.43 -46.29
N GLN A 482 -11.00 -6.68 -45.52
CA GLN A 482 -10.96 -6.67 -44.07
C GLN A 482 -11.27 -5.30 -43.44
N PHE A 483 -11.86 -5.27 -42.25
CA PHE A 483 -11.98 -4.07 -41.43
C PHE A 483 -10.71 -3.89 -40.59
N VAL A 484 -9.84 -2.97 -41.05
CA VAL A 484 -8.50 -2.78 -40.50
C VAL A 484 -8.51 -1.72 -39.39
N ASN A 485 -8.24 -2.07 -38.15
CA ASN A 485 -8.04 -1.13 -37.04
C ASN A 485 -6.56 -0.68 -36.99
N SER A 486 -6.31 0.53 -36.47
CA SER A 486 -4.94 1.05 -36.30
C SER A 486 -4.91 2.15 -35.25
N ALA A 487 -3.77 2.31 -34.60
CA ALA A 487 -3.49 3.48 -33.76
C ALA A 487 -3.29 4.77 -34.59
N ASN A 488 -2.87 4.63 -35.86
CA ASN A 488 -2.57 5.74 -36.74
C ASN A 488 -3.47 5.68 -38.00
N ALA A 489 -4.53 6.46 -37.98
CA ALA A 489 -5.46 6.56 -39.07
C ALA A 489 -4.81 7.03 -40.38
N GLY A 490 -3.85 7.93 -40.31
CA GLY A 490 -3.10 8.42 -41.48
C GLY A 490 -2.28 7.32 -42.17
N ALA A 491 -1.78 6.35 -41.42
CA ALA A 491 -1.01 5.23 -41.96
C ALA A 491 -1.85 4.33 -42.89
N ILE A 492 -3.13 4.13 -42.53
CA ILE A 492 -4.07 3.36 -43.39
C ILE A 492 -4.42 4.14 -44.66
N ALA A 493 -4.67 5.43 -44.53
CA ALA A 493 -5.02 6.27 -45.68
C ALA A 493 -3.87 6.39 -46.70
N ASN A 494 -2.61 6.50 -46.23
CA ASN A 494 -1.44 6.64 -47.08
C ASN A 494 -1.00 5.33 -47.75
N ASN A 495 -1.30 4.17 -47.18
CA ASN A 495 -0.99 2.86 -47.76
C ASN A 495 -2.13 2.32 -48.64
N ALA A 496 -3.28 2.92 -48.60
CA ALA A 496 -4.42 2.56 -49.42
C ALA A 496 -4.36 3.29 -50.78
N THR A 497 -3.28 3.08 -51.50
CA THR A 497 -3.21 3.47 -52.95
C THR A 497 -4.24 2.66 -53.69
N GLY A 498 -5.44 3.22 -53.94
CA GLY A 498 -6.51 2.58 -54.67
C GLY A 498 -7.92 2.76 -54.11
N ILE A 499 -8.10 3.47 -52.98
CA ILE A 499 -9.44 3.85 -52.51
C ILE A 499 -9.73 5.26 -53.06
N PRO A 500 -10.55 5.43 -54.08
CA PRO A 500 -11.03 6.75 -54.52
C PRO A 500 -11.90 7.32 -53.39
N GLY A 501 -11.47 8.45 -52.79
CA GLY A 501 -12.16 9.10 -51.69
C GLY A 501 -11.82 8.56 -50.31
N GLY A 502 -10.53 8.18 -50.11
CA GLY A 502 -10.00 7.57 -48.89
C GLY A 502 -10.76 7.95 -47.64
N ALA A 503 -11.09 6.95 -46.80
CA ALA A 503 -11.68 7.22 -45.48
C ALA A 503 -10.88 8.35 -44.83
N PRO A 504 -11.52 9.37 -44.27
CA PRO A 504 -10.80 10.47 -43.63
C PRO A 504 -9.73 9.90 -42.72
N ALA A 505 -8.54 10.49 -42.74
CA ALA A 505 -7.37 10.02 -41.96
C ALA A 505 -7.62 9.71 -40.49
N SER A 506 -8.84 9.96 -40.01
CA SER A 506 -9.37 9.87 -38.65
C SER A 506 -10.29 8.65 -38.36
N SER A 507 -10.44 7.71 -39.28
CA SER A 507 -11.46 6.65 -39.19
C SER A 507 -10.89 5.21 -39.17
N ALA A 508 -9.83 5.01 -38.39
CA ALA A 508 -9.14 3.72 -38.27
C ALA A 508 -9.84 2.69 -37.33
N GLY A 509 -11.07 2.97 -36.88
CA GLY A 509 -11.74 2.18 -35.87
C GLY A 509 -11.14 2.37 -34.48
N ILE A 510 -11.79 1.85 -33.47
CA ILE A 510 -11.31 1.91 -32.08
C ILE A 510 -11.03 0.49 -31.60
N SER A 511 -9.89 0.32 -30.94
CA SER A 511 -9.48 -0.94 -30.30
C SER A 511 -9.07 -0.69 -28.87
N ARG A 512 -9.14 -1.72 -28.02
CA ARG A 512 -8.48 -1.75 -26.73
C ARG A 512 -7.12 -2.42 -26.87
N ILE A 513 -6.10 -1.72 -26.47
CA ILE A 513 -4.71 -2.20 -26.41
C ILE A 513 -4.27 -2.27 -24.94
N MET A 514 -3.19 -2.97 -24.68
CA MET A 514 -2.59 -3.05 -23.37
C MET A 514 -1.11 -2.69 -23.40
N SER A 515 -0.67 -1.94 -22.39
CA SER A 515 0.75 -1.67 -22.14
C SER A 515 1.23 -2.67 -21.11
N THR A 516 2.01 -3.64 -21.58
CA THR A 516 2.52 -4.76 -20.80
C THR A 516 3.82 -4.37 -20.12
N ASN A 517 3.94 -4.76 -18.84
CA ASN A 517 5.11 -4.57 -18.00
C ASN A 517 5.52 -5.92 -17.40
N ASN A 518 6.68 -6.42 -17.81
CA ASN A 518 7.27 -7.65 -17.31
C ASN A 518 8.52 -7.30 -16.51
N HIS A 519 8.61 -7.79 -15.27
CA HIS A 519 9.73 -7.49 -14.39
C HIS A 519 10.40 -8.79 -13.92
N ASN A 520 11.73 -8.84 -13.98
CA ASN A 520 12.53 -9.85 -13.28
C ASN A 520 13.51 -9.12 -12.36
N TRP A 521 13.44 -9.40 -11.09
CA TRP A 521 14.18 -8.69 -10.07
C TRP A 521 14.82 -9.67 -9.10
N TYR A 522 16.12 -9.54 -8.86
CA TYR A 522 16.89 -10.34 -7.93
C TYR A 522 17.75 -9.43 -7.07
N GLY A 523 17.91 -9.78 -5.81
CA GLY A 523 18.76 -9.01 -4.92
C GLY A 523 19.18 -9.77 -3.68
N GLY A 524 20.08 -9.16 -2.94
CA GLY A 524 20.54 -9.67 -1.67
C GLY A 524 21.14 -8.57 -0.81
N VAL A 525 20.98 -8.73 0.49
CA VAL A 525 21.57 -7.87 1.52
C VAL A 525 22.33 -8.74 2.49
N VAL A 526 23.55 -8.33 2.84
CA VAL A 526 24.35 -8.97 3.89
C VAL A 526 24.75 -7.89 4.88
N ASN A 527 24.55 -8.16 6.16
CA ASN A 527 24.88 -7.24 7.25
C ASN A 527 25.65 -7.95 8.36
N LEU A 528 26.73 -7.38 8.82
CA LEU A 528 27.50 -7.81 10.00
C LEU A 528 27.26 -6.79 11.12
N ASP A 529 26.73 -7.26 12.23
CA ASP A 529 26.55 -6.52 13.47
C ASP A 529 27.61 -6.96 14.48
N LYS A 530 28.27 -6.00 15.10
CA LYS A 530 29.32 -6.22 16.09
C LYS A 530 29.15 -5.31 17.31
N LYS A 531 29.02 -5.89 18.50
CA LYS A 531 29.03 -5.18 19.77
C LYS A 531 30.45 -5.07 20.32
N PHE A 532 30.85 -3.87 20.72
CA PHE A 532 32.11 -3.57 21.40
C PHE A 532 31.82 -3.13 22.84
N GLY A 533 32.10 -3.98 23.78
CA GLY A 533 31.72 -3.77 25.18
C GLY A 533 30.21 -3.71 25.38
N GLN A 534 29.75 -2.86 26.32
CA GLN A 534 28.35 -2.78 26.70
C GLN A 534 27.56 -1.70 25.92
N TYR A 535 28.25 -0.73 25.33
CA TYR A 535 27.60 0.49 24.87
C TYR A 535 27.76 0.79 23.38
N LEU A 536 28.70 0.16 22.69
CA LEU A 536 28.98 0.47 21.28
C LEU A 536 28.60 -0.68 20.38
N THR A 537 27.80 -0.40 19.35
CA THR A 537 27.45 -1.33 18.27
C THR A 537 27.95 -0.77 16.94
N TRP A 538 28.50 -1.61 16.10
CA TRP A 538 28.91 -1.30 14.75
C TRP A 538 28.26 -2.26 13.77
N ASP A 539 27.63 -1.68 12.76
CA ASP A 539 27.04 -2.40 11.63
C ASP A 539 27.77 -2.05 10.34
N ILE A 540 27.96 -3.04 9.49
CA ILE A 540 28.40 -2.84 8.11
C ILE A 540 27.69 -3.82 7.20
N GLY A 541 27.23 -3.36 6.05
CA GLY A 541 26.53 -4.22 5.13
C GLY A 541 26.65 -3.80 3.68
N VAL A 542 26.24 -4.73 2.81
CA VAL A 542 26.20 -4.60 1.35
C VAL A 542 24.80 -4.93 0.86
N ASP A 543 24.27 -4.14 -0.06
CA ASP A 543 22.99 -4.32 -0.76
C ASP A 543 23.27 -4.38 -2.26
N ALA A 544 22.94 -5.47 -2.91
CA ALA A 544 23.11 -5.63 -4.36
C ALA A 544 21.81 -6.10 -5.01
N ARG A 545 21.46 -5.48 -6.15
CA ARG A 545 20.22 -5.76 -6.90
C ARG A 545 20.45 -5.70 -8.39
N THR A 546 19.72 -6.52 -9.13
CA THR A 546 19.62 -6.47 -10.57
C THR A 546 18.16 -6.56 -10.99
N TYR A 547 17.78 -5.77 -11.97
CA TYR A 547 16.42 -5.65 -12.47
C TYR A 547 16.43 -5.67 -13.99
N PHE A 548 15.47 -6.38 -14.56
CA PHE A 548 15.14 -6.35 -15.97
C PHE A 548 13.66 -6.00 -16.10
N GLY A 549 13.33 -4.95 -16.84
CA GLY A 549 11.97 -4.53 -17.19
C GLY A 549 11.75 -4.64 -18.69
N GLY A 550 10.72 -5.37 -19.09
CA GLY A 550 10.26 -5.46 -20.47
C GLY A 550 8.96 -4.69 -20.65
N HIS A 551 8.95 -3.70 -21.51
CA HIS A 551 7.82 -2.80 -21.74
C HIS A 551 7.41 -2.79 -23.20
N PHE A 552 6.15 -3.19 -23.49
CA PHE A 552 5.64 -3.22 -24.85
C PHE A 552 4.12 -3.08 -24.90
N GLN A 553 3.57 -2.87 -26.09
CA GLN A 553 2.12 -2.86 -26.29
C GLN A 553 1.66 -4.08 -27.10
N ASN A 554 0.44 -4.53 -26.80
CA ASN A 554 -0.26 -5.61 -27.51
C ASN A 554 -1.70 -5.19 -27.81
N VAL A 555 -2.31 -5.86 -28.79
CA VAL A 555 -3.74 -5.75 -29.01
C VAL A 555 -4.49 -6.67 -28.04
N ASN A 556 -5.41 -6.11 -27.28
CA ASN A 556 -6.30 -6.92 -26.43
C ASN A 556 -7.62 -7.23 -27.13
N ASP A 557 -8.28 -6.20 -27.68
CA ASP A 557 -9.60 -6.34 -28.28
C ASP A 557 -9.74 -5.35 -29.45
N ARG A 558 -10.10 -5.86 -30.60
CA ARG A 558 -10.33 -5.05 -31.82
C ARG A 558 -11.75 -4.48 -31.88
N LEU A 559 -12.61 -4.79 -30.89
CA LEU A 559 -14.01 -4.36 -30.86
C LEU A 559 -14.75 -4.61 -32.18
N GLY A 560 -14.61 -5.82 -32.75
CA GLY A 560 -15.24 -6.23 -34.01
C GLY A 560 -14.43 -5.99 -35.28
N GLY A 561 -13.26 -5.32 -35.21
CA GLY A 561 -12.36 -5.23 -36.37
C GLY A 561 -11.69 -6.57 -36.69
N ASP A 562 -11.42 -6.84 -37.98
CA ASP A 562 -10.84 -8.12 -38.42
C ASP A 562 -9.37 -8.22 -38.05
N VAL A 563 -8.62 -7.12 -38.21
CA VAL A 563 -7.15 -7.08 -38.07
C VAL A 563 -6.69 -5.73 -37.51
N PHE A 564 -5.53 -5.70 -36.86
CA PHE A 564 -4.86 -4.47 -36.42
C PHE A 564 -3.63 -4.22 -37.25
N TYR A 565 -3.48 -3.00 -37.79
CA TYR A 565 -2.32 -2.58 -38.57
C TYR A 565 -1.39 -1.70 -37.76
N ASP A 566 -0.11 -2.06 -37.70
CA ASP A 566 0.97 -1.29 -37.06
C ASP A 566 2.12 -1.02 -38.02
N ASN A 567 2.55 0.23 -38.07
CA ASN A 567 3.71 0.68 -38.85
C ASN A 567 4.77 1.40 -38.00
N LYS A 568 4.68 1.24 -36.66
CA LYS A 568 5.61 1.90 -35.74
C LYS A 568 6.96 1.20 -35.64
N ASN A 569 6.97 -0.13 -35.82
CA ASN A 569 8.20 -0.91 -35.75
C ASN A 569 9.07 -0.67 -36.98
N VAL A 570 10.27 -0.10 -36.76
CA VAL A 570 11.20 0.24 -37.87
C VAL A 570 11.68 -0.95 -38.67
N ASN A 571 11.62 -2.17 -38.11
CA ASN A 571 12.03 -3.40 -38.80
C ASN A 571 11.03 -3.84 -39.87
N PHE A 572 9.82 -3.29 -39.90
CA PHE A 572 8.76 -3.58 -40.85
C PHE A 572 8.37 -2.39 -41.72
N GLN A 573 9.14 -1.30 -41.62
CA GLN A 573 8.88 -0.12 -42.48
C GLN A 573 9.51 -0.26 -43.86
N PRO A 574 8.88 0.35 -44.93
CA PRO A 574 7.67 1.21 -44.86
C PRO A 574 6.33 0.45 -44.88
N GLN A 575 6.31 -0.87 -45.11
CA GLN A 575 5.09 -1.64 -45.38
C GLN A 575 4.19 -1.76 -44.13
N GLY A 576 4.77 -1.73 -42.93
CA GLY A 576 4.05 -2.09 -41.71
C GLY A 576 3.66 -3.57 -41.66
N ARG A 577 2.79 -3.94 -40.73
CA ARG A 577 2.28 -5.31 -40.66
C ARG A 577 0.86 -5.38 -40.13
N TYR A 578 0.20 -6.46 -40.49
CA TYR A 578 -1.15 -6.81 -40.03
C TYR A 578 -1.07 -7.85 -38.93
N LEU A 579 -1.73 -7.59 -37.77
CA LEU A 579 -1.67 -8.40 -36.59
C LEU A 579 -3.07 -8.96 -36.27
N TYR A 580 -3.15 -10.27 -36.14
CA TYR A 580 -4.40 -11.02 -35.97
C TYR A 580 -4.60 -11.51 -34.55
N GLU A 581 -3.57 -11.57 -33.75
CA GLU A 581 -3.66 -12.05 -32.39
C GLU A 581 -4.20 -11.00 -31.40
N THR A 582 -4.88 -11.48 -30.38
CA THR A 582 -5.34 -10.70 -29.23
C THR A 582 -4.95 -11.41 -27.94
N TYR A 583 -4.66 -10.62 -26.90
CA TYR A 583 -4.11 -11.14 -25.66
C TYR A 583 -5.04 -10.87 -24.47
N SER A 584 -5.13 -11.84 -23.55
CA SER A 584 -5.96 -11.78 -22.35
C SER A 584 -5.56 -10.66 -21.41
N VAL A 585 -6.55 -10.13 -20.68
CA VAL A 585 -6.41 -9.11 -19.63
C VAL A 585 -6.59 -9.70 -18.24
N SER A 586 -5.96 -10.85 -18.00
CA SER A 586 -5.93 -11.54 -16.70
C SER A 586 -4.49 -11.82 -16.30
N ALA A 587 -4.21 -11.69 -14.99
CA ALA A 587 -2.89 -11.99 -14.45
C ALA A 587 -2.56 -13.50 -14.58
N PRO A 588 -1.40 -13.88 -15.15
CA PRO A 588 -1.03 -15.28 -15.25
C PRO A 588 -0.65 -15.80 -13.86
N TRP A 589 -1.15 -16.98 -13.46
CA TRP A 589 -0.70 -17.64 -12.23
C TRP A 589 0.77 -18.04 -12.28
N ASN A 590 1.28 -18.40 -13.46
CA ASN A 590 2.69 -18.67 -13.68
C ASN A 590 3.45 -17.36 -13.95
N ALA A 591 4.02 -16.78 -12.91
CA ALA A 591 4.82 -15.56 -13.02
C ALA A 591 6.20 -15.77 -13.68
N TRP A 592 6.63 -17.00 -13.89
CA TRP A 592 7.86 -17.34 -14.65
C TRP A 592 7.62 -17.42 -16.15
N SER A 593 6.35 -17.37 -16.60
CA SER A 593 6.03 -17.36 -18.03
C SER A 593 6.67 -16.15 -18.71
N ASN A 594 7.17 -16.35 -19.92
CA ASN A 594 7.79 -15.30 -20.73
C ASN A 594 6.85 -14.89 -21.86
N ALA A 595 6.76 -13.57 -22.10
CA ALA A 595 5.94 -12.99 -23.16
C ALA A 595 6.77 -12.61 -24.41
N ASP A 596 7.93 -13.24 -24.63
CA ASP A 596 8.85 -12.87 -25.73
C ASP A 596 8.26 -13.07 -27.11
N ASN A 597 7.40 -14.09 -27.29
CA ASN A 597 6.83 -14.48 -28.57
C ASN A 597 5.50 -13.78 -28.92
N VAL A 598 5.06 -12.80 -28.11
CA VAL A 598 3.81 -12.07 -28.39
C VAL A 598 4.03 -10.98 -29.44
N GLU A 599 3.00 -10.75 -30.27
CA GLU A 599 3.00 -9.65 -31.24
C GLU A 599 2.97 -8.30 -30.53
N LYS A 600 3.93 -7.44 -30.84
CA LYS A 600 4.11 -6.13 -30.21
C LYS A 600 3.78 -5.00 -31.17
N ILE A 601 3.08 -3.98 -30.68
CA ILE A 601 2.68 -2.77 -31.41
C ILE A 601 3.16 -1.52 -30.69
N GLY A 602 3.07 -0.38 -31.32
CA GLY A 602 3.23 0.93 -30.69
C GLY A 602 4.63 1.21 -30.16
N PHE A 603 5.11 0.43 -29.20
CA PHE A 603 6.47 0.46 -28.66
C PHE A 603 6.91 -0.90 -28.08
N HIS A 604 8.22 -1.11 -28.03
CA HIS A 604 8.87 -2.18 -27.28
C HIS A 604 10.25 -1.72 -26.85
N ASN A 605 10.43 -1.60 -25.57
CA ASN A 605 11.73 -1.30 -25.00
C ASN A 605 11.95 -2.07 -23.71
N ASP A 606 13.20 -2.43 -23.45
CA ASP A 606 13.62 -3.08 -22.21
C ASP A 606 14.56 -2.17 -21.45
N SER A 607 14.55 -2.33 -20.14
CA SER A 607 15.45 -1.64 -19.23
C SER A 607 16.24 -2.64 -18.40
N LYS A 608 17.49 -2.30 -18.12
CA LYS A 608 18.25 -2.98 -17.05
C LYS A 608 18.70 -1.96 -16.04
N VAL A 609 18.51 -2.30 -14.77
CA VAL A 609 18.97 -1.46 -13.67
C VAL A 609 19.76 -2.35 -12.70
N ASN A 610 21.00 -1.97 -12.45
CA ASN A 610 21.87 -2.62 -11.48
C ASN A 610 22.13 -1.66 -10.32
N TRP A 611 22.08 -2.16 -9.12
CA TRP A 611 22.34 -1.43 -7.88
C TRP A 611 23.38 -2.17 -7.06
N ILE A 612 24.33 -1.42 -6.52
CA ILE A 612 25.21 -1.89 -5.45
C ILE A 612 25.41 -0.77 -4.45
N GLY A 613 25.22 -1.05 -3.17
CA GLY A 613 25.39 -0.09 -2.09
C GLY A 613 26.14 -0.71 -0.90
N VAL A 614 26.94 0.10 -0.26
CA VAL A 614 27.61 -0.23 1.00
C VAL A 614 27.14 0.75 2.05
N PHE A 615 26.78 0.25 3.22
CA PHE A 615 26.34 1.07 4.34
C PHE A 615 27.04 0.69 5.63
N THR A 616 27.19 1.63 6.54
CA THR A 616 27.75 1.40 7.87
C THR A 616 27.11 2.32 8.89
N GLN A 617 26.95 1.84 10.11
CA GLN A 617 26.43 2.63 11.24
C GLN A 617 27.23 2.31 12.49
N MET A 618 27.54 3.34 13.26
CA MET A 618 28.00 3.23 14.62
C MET A 618 26.94 3.77 15.57
N GLU A 619 26.64 3.05 16.61
CA GLU A 619 25.68 3.45 17.64
C GLU A 619 26.28 3.28 19.03
N TYR A 620 26.22 4.35 19.81
CA TYR A 620 26.52 4.35 21.23
C TYR A 620 25.19 4.40 22.01
N SER A 621 24.98 3.48 22.95
CA SER A 621 23.76 3.44 23.75
C SER A 621 24.09 3.07 25.21
N ASN A 622 23.73 3.96 26.14
CA ASN A 622 23.70 3.68 27.57
C ASN A 622 22.28 3.91 28.12
N ASP A 623 22.10 3.95 29.44
CA ASP A 623 20.79 4.10 30.07
C ASP A 623 20.08 5.40 29.68
N ASN A 624 20.82 6.49 29.49
CA ASN A 624 20.27 7.83 29.26
C ASN A 624 20.45 8.33 27.83
N LEU A 625 21.58 7.99 27.19
CA LEU A 625 21.97 8.54 25.89
C LEU A 625 22.10 7.44 24.85
N THR A 626 21.44 7.63 23.71
CA THR A 626 21.72 6.91 22.48
C THR A 626 22.14 7.90 21.42
N ALA A 627 23.26 7.65 20.73
CA ALA A 627 23.72 8.48 19.61
C ALA A 627 24.21 7.57 18.49
N PHE A 628 23.92 7.96 17.24
CA PHE A 628 24.40 7.21 16.09
C PHE A 628 24.96 8.13 14.99
N ILE A 629 25.85 7.56 14.21
CA ILE A 629 26.29 8.10 12.92
C ILE A 629 26.21 6.99 11.89
N GLN A 630 25.71 7.32 10.70
CA GLN A 630 25.53 6.39 9.59
C GLN A 630 26.01 7.02 8.30
N GLY A 631 26.63 6.22 7.43
CA GLY A 631 26.98 6.58 6.08
C GLY A 631 26.64 5.46 5.10
N ALA A 632 26.30 5.84 3.86
CA ALA A 632 26.11 4.88 2.77
C ALA A 632 26.56 5.50 1.43
N VAL A 633 27.09 4.65 0.57
CA VAL A 633 27.43 4.98 -0.82
C VAL A 633 26.85 3.91 -1.72
N SER A 634 26.27 4.31 -2.82
CA SER A 634 25.66 3.40 -3.80
C SER A 634 25.97 3.81 -5.22
N ASN A 635 26.03 2.81 -6.11
CA ASN A 635 26.08 3.02 -7.55
C ASN A 635 24.81 2.42 -8.17
N GLN A 636 24.12 3.19 -9.01
CA GLN A 636 22.99 2.74 -9.80
C GLN A 636 23.32 2.89 -11.28
N ALA A 637 23.26 1.78 -12.01
CA ALA A 637 23.61 1.74 -13.41
C ALA A 637 22.38 1.39 -14.25
N PHE A 638 22.13 2.18 -15.28
CA PHE A 638 20.97 2.09 -16.16
C PHE A 638 21.38 1.74 -17.58
N GLN A 639 20.67 0.83 -18.23
CA GLN A 639 20.80 0.49 -19.63
C GLN A 639 19.42 0.43 -20.29
N ARG A 640 19.26 1.05 -21.45
CA ARG A 640 18.07 0.99 -22.28
C ARG A 640 18.31 0.13 -23.52
N ILE A 641 17.35 -0.71 -23.88
CA ILE A 641 17.37 -1.56 -25.08
C ILE A 641 16.06 -1.31 -25.82
N ASP A 642 16.12 -0.94 -27.10
CA ASP A 642 14.94 -0.65 -27.91
C ASP A 642 15.19 -0.99 -29.38
N SER A 643 14.85 -2.20 -29.76
CA SER A 643 14.90 -2.67 -31.15
C SER A 643 13.60 -2.43 -31.92
N PHE A 644 12.68 -1.63 -31.38
CA PHE A 644 11.41 -1.31 -32.02
C PHE A 644 11.47 0.01 -32.80
N ILE A 645 12.02 1.08 -32.17
CA ILE A 645 12.20 2.38 -32.82
C ILE A 645 13.60 2.58 -33.40
N TYR A 646 14.53 1.69 -33.07
CA TYR A 646 15.87 1.62 -33.64
C TYR A 646 16.08 0.25 -34.28
N LYS A 647 16.76 0.19 -35.45
CA LYS A 647 17.16 -1.10 -36.02
C LYS A 647 18.23 -1.74 -35.13
N GLU A 648 18.31 -3.06 -35.14
CA GLU A 648 19.28 -3.78 -34.29
C GLU A 648 20.74 -3.37 -34.60
N SER A 649 21.03 -2.97 -35.83
CA SER A 649 22.33 -2.45 -36.26
C SER A 649 22.63 -1.01 -35.81
N ASP A 650 21.61 -0.30 -35.28
CA ASP A 650 21.78 1.07 -34.79
C ASP A 650 22.39 1.03 -33.38
N PRO A 651 23.48 1.76 -33.10
CA PRO A 651 24.08 1.85 -31.78
C PRO A 651 23.08 2.29 -30.66
N LEU A 652 22.04 3.05 -31.05
CA LEU A 652 20.99 3.49 -30.13
C LEU A 652 19.98 2.37 -29.77
N SER A 653 20.02 1.21 -30.45
CA SER A 653 19.18 0.07 -30.10
C SER A 653 19.51 -0.53 -28.73
N LYS A 654 20.77 -0.35 -28.28
CA LYS A 654 21.25 -0.81 -26.96
C LYS A 654 22.32 0.15 -26.45
N THR A 655 21.98 0.92 -25.43
CA THR A 655 22.93 1.86 -24.80
C THR A 655 24.01 1.11 -24.01
N SER A 656 25.12 1.78 -23.71
CA SER A 656 26.00 1.37 -22.62
C SER A 656 25.28 1.55 -21.26
N PHE A 657 25.86 1.02 -20.19
CA PHE A 657 25.39 1.33 -18.83
C PHE A 657 25.80 2.75 -18.44
N GLU A 658 24.82 3.54 -18.04
CA GLU A 658 25.02 4.86 -17.42
C GLU A 658 25.05 4.68 -15.90
N SER A 659 26.23 4.88 -15.29
CA SER A 659 26.49 4.66 -13.86
C SER A 659 26.46 5.97 -13.08
N ILE A 660 25.62 6.02 -12.03
CA ILE A 660 25.41 7.22 -11.24
C ILE A 660 25.67 6.89 -9.77
N LEU A 661 26.67 7.58 -9.20
CA LEU A 661 26.98 7.47 -7.79
C LEU A 661 26.01 8.30 -6.95
N GLY A 662 25.61 7.77 -5.83
CA GLY A 662 24.83 8.45 -4.80
C GLY A 662 25.31 8.08 -3.41
N GLY A 663 24.75 8.70 -2.39
CA GLY A 663 25.12 8.38 -1.02
C GLY A 663 24.41 9.25 -0.01
N ASN A 664 24.60 8.91 1.26
CA ASN A 664 24.05 9.68 2.37
C ASN A 664 24.96 9.62 3.59
N VAL A 665 24.83 10.65 4.42
CA VAL A 665 25.36 10.68 5.77
C VAL A 665 24.28 11.22 6.69
N LYS A 666 24.11 10.60 7.85
CA LYS A 666 23.14 11.03 8.85
C LYS A 666 23.61 10.66 10.25
N GLY A 667 23.11 11.39 11.23
CA GLY A 667 23.39 11.15 12.63
C GLY A 667 22.35 11.77 13.52
N GLY A 668 22.29 11.30 14.74
CA GLY A 668 21.34 11.81 15.72
C GLY A 668 21.62 11.31 17.12
N ALA A 669 20.95 11.92 18.08
CA ALA A 669 21.04 11.54 19.47
C ALA A 669 19.66 11.64 20.14
N ASN A 670 19.42 10.74 21.09
CA ASN A 670 18.29 10.75 22.00
C ASN A 670 18.81 10.77 23.44
N TYR A 671 18.25 11.64 24.27
CA TYR A 671 18.55 11.72 25.69
C TYR A 671 17.30 11.52 26.53
N ASN A 672 17.32 10.52 27.39
CA ASN A 672 16.29 10.23 28.39
C ASN A 672 16.63 10.95 29.68
N PHE A 673 15.87 11.98 30.06
CA PHE A 673 16.03 12.68 31.34
C PHE A 673 15.65 11.77 32.50
N ASN A 674 14.63 10.94 32.30
CA ASN A 674 14.12 9.94 33.22
C ASN A 674 13.22 8.94 32.48
N GLU A 675 12.54 8.06 33.22
CA GLU A 675 11.60 7.06 32.65
C GLU A 675 10.43 7.67 31.88
N HIS A 676 10.13 8.97 32.08
CA HIS A 676 8.98 9.64 31.51
C HIS A 676 9.31 10.57 30.34
N HIS A 677 10.47 11.22 30.36
CA HIS A 677 10.81 12.31 29.45
C HIS A 677 12.03 12.00 28.62
N ASN A 678 11.94 12.24 27.32
CA ASN A 678 13.08 12.21 26.42
C ASN A 678 13.02 13.32 25.38
N VAL A 679 14.18 13.69 24.86
CA VAL A 679 14.32 14.54 23.68
C VAL A 679 15.24 13.86 22.69
N PHE A 680 15.01 14.15 21.39
CA PHE A 680 15.93 13.71 20.36
C PHE A 680 16.15 14.78 19.29
N ALA A 681 17.28 14.67 18.61
CA ALA A 681 17.55 15.42 17.39
C ALA A 681 18.32 14.55 16.40
N ASN A 682 18.03 14.73 15.10
CA ASN A 682 18.78 14.10 14.03
C ASN A 682 18.93 15.04 12.84
N ALA A 683 19.95 14.80 12.02
CA ALA A 683 20.17 15.48 10.77
C ALA A 683 20.75 14.51 9.73
N GLY A 684 20.50 14.78 8.45
CA GLY A 684 21.02 13.95 7.38
C GLY A 684 21.09 14.71 6.05
N TYR A 685 22.05 14.30 5.24
CA TYR A 685 22.23 14.78 3.87
C TYR A 685 22.27 13.61 2.90
N TYR A 686 21.56 13.74 1.77
CA TYR A 686 21.47 12.74 0.72
C TYR A 686 21.83 13.35 -0.64
N SER A 687 22.59 12.59 -1.42
CA SER A 687 22.79 12.74 -2.85
C SER A 687 22.07 11.57 -3.53
N LYS A 688 20.81 11.81 -3.96
CA LYS A 688 19.92 10.79 -4.47
C LYS A 688 20.02 10.70 -6.00
N GLN A 689 20.23 9.50 -6.52
CA GLN A 689 20.25 9.25 -7.97
C GLN A 689 18.86 9.53 -8.57
N PRO A 690 18.81 10.05 -9.83
CA PRO A 690 17.56 10.22 -10.56
C PRO A 690 16.98 8.89 -11.01
N PHE A 691 15.71 8.88 -11.39
CA PHE A 691 15.02 7.70 -11.92
C PHE A 691 15.35 7.45 -13.41
N PHE A 692 15.04 6.26 -13.92
CA PHE A 692 15.31 5.83 -15.29
C PHE A 692 14.80 6.80 -16.36
N ASN A 693 13.60 7.36 -16.18
CA ASN A 693 13.00 8.31 -17.11
C ASN A 693 13.68 9.69 -17.11
N ALA A 694 14.43 10.04 -16.09
CA ALA A 694 15.27 11.23 -16.06
C ALA A 694 16.59 11.00 -16.81
N VAL A 695 17.10 9.77 -16.76
CA VAL A 695 18.31 9.36 -17.49
C VAL A 695 18.03 9.27 -18.99
N TYR A 696 16.92 8.62 -19.37
CA TYR A 696 16.51 8.43 -20.77
C TYR A 696 15.21 9.18 -21.07
N PRO A 697 15.28 10.48 -21.36
CA PRO A 697 14.13 11.32 -21.57
C PRO A 697 13.30 10.89 -22.79
N ASN A 698 11.99 11.13 -22.70
CA ASN A 698 11.01 10.86 -23.75
C ASN A 698 11.07 9.41 -24.31
N ASN A 699 11.49 8.49 -23.48
CA ASN A 699 11.63 7.08 -23.83
C ASN A 699 12.56 6.86 -25.05
N LYS A 700 13.63 7.65 -25.16
CA LYS A 700 14.67 7.58 -26.21
C LYS A 700 15.99 7.07 -25.62
N SER A 701 16.83 6.48 -26.45
CA SER A 701 18.15 5.95 -26.04
C SER A 701 19.24 7.02 -25.97
N VAL A 702 18.88 8.26 -25.67
CA VAL A 702 19.77 9.39 -25.49
C VAL A 702 19.79 9.81 -24.04
N VAL A 703 20.98 9.82 -23.44
CA VAL A 703 21.17 10.22 -22.04
C VAL A 703 20.92 11.73 -21.91
N ASN A 704 20.22 12.12 -20.83
CA ASN A 704 20.00 13.53 -20.50
C ASN A 704 21.35 14.22 -20.19
N PRO A 705 21.76 15.24 -20.95
CA PRO A 705 23.03 15.92 -20.73
C PRO A 705 23.04 16.76 -19.44
N ASN A 706 21.85 17.09 -18.89
CA ASN A 706 21.70 17.91 -17.68
C ASN A 706 21.43 17.07 -16.43
N LEU A 707 21.75 15.77 -16.50
CA LEU A 707 21.48 14.84 -15.40
C LEU A 707 22.25 15.21 -14.13
N LYS A 708 21.54 15.35 -13.02
CA LYS A 708 22.10 15.67 -11.69
C LYS A 708 21.45 14.81 -10.63
N ASN A 709 22.22 14.52 -9.57
CA ASN A 709 21.63 13.96 -8.34
C ASN A 709 20.79 15.02 -7.62
N GLU A 710 19.67 14.57 -7.10
CA GLU A 710 18.83 15.35 -6.19
C GLU A 710 19.54 15.48 -4.83
N LYS A 711 19.47 16.65 -4.20
CA LYS A 711 20.15 16.95 -2.92
C LYS A 711 19.10 17.19 -1.84
N ILE A 712 19.16 16.41 -0.79
CA ILE A 712 18.22 16.50 0.31
C ILE A 712 18.98 16.77 1.62
N LEU A 713 18.59 17.80 2.34
CA LEU A 713 19.02 18.08 3.69
C LEU A 713 17.81 18.05 4.60
N GLY A 714 17.86 17.26 5.67
CA GLY A 714 16.82 17.20 6.68
C GLY A 714 17.37 17.38 8.08
N ILE A 715 16.56 18.03 8.92
CA ILE A 715 16.82 18.24 10.35
C ILE A 715 15.51 17.94 11.09
N GLU A 716 15.59 17.18 12.16
CA GLU A 716 14.45 16.83 12.98
C GLU A 716 14.78 16.95 14.46
N GLY A 717 13.78 17.29 15.26
CA GLY A 717 13.85 17.24 16.69
C GLY A 717 12.52 16.86 17.31
N GLY A 718 12.56 16.18 18.45
CA GLY A 718 11.33 15.75 19.10
C GLY A 718 11.44 15.63 20.61
N TYR A 719 10.26 15.58 21.22
CA TYR A 719 10.08 15.38 22.66
C TYR A 719 9.07 14.26 22.87
N GLY A 720 9.39 13.32 23.74
CA GLY A 720 8.52 12.24 24.17
C GLY A 720 8.18 12.33 25.64
N TYR A 721 6.89 12.11 25.95
CA TYR A 721 6.42 11.91 27.31
C TYR A 721 5.72 10.56 27.40
N ARG A 722 6.04 9.77 28.41
CA ARG A 722 5.44 8.47 28.65
C ARG A 722 5.03 8.32 30.10
N SER A 723 3.79 7.90 30.33
CA SER A 723 3.28 7.53 31.61
C SER A 723 2.41 6.27 31.53
N LYS A 724 1.88 5.79 32.64
CA LYS A 724 0.95 4.66 32.66
C LYS A 724 -0.36 4.93 31.93
N ILE A 725 -0.72 6.20 31.78
CA ILE A 725 -2.02 6.63 31.23
C ILE A 725 -1.86 7.22 29.81
N VAL A 726 -0.79 7.98 29.58
CA VAL A 726 -0.61 8.76 28.35
C VAL A 726 0.80 8.58 27.81
N ASN A 727 0.89 8.33 26.49
CA ASN A 727 2.10 8.44 25.70
C ASN A 727 1.91 9.58 24.70
N LEU A 728 2.85 10.52 24.65
CA LEU A 728 2.81 11.70 23.79
C LEU A 728 4.16 11.84 23.06
N ASN A 729 4.10 12.10 21.76
CA ASN A 729 5.26 12.41 20.94
C ASN A 729 5.00 13.73 20.20
N LEU A 730 5.90 14.68 20.35
CA LEU A 730 5.91 15.95 19.63
C LEU A 730 7.17 15.99 18.76
N ASN A 731 7.03 16.22 17.45
CA ASN A 731 8.13 16.27 16.52
C ASN A 731 8.08 17.55 15.70
N TYR A 732 9.23 18.11 15.40
CA TYR A 732 9.46 19.16 14.42
C TYR A 732 10.38 18.64 13.35
N TYR A 733 10.11 19.00 12.07
CA TYR A 733 11.00 18.66 10.96
C TYR A 733 11.17 19.84 10.02
N TYR A 734 12.34 19.85 9.36
CA TYR A 734 12.70 20.76 8.30
C TYR A 734 13.49 20.00 7.24
N THR A 735 13.00 19.96 6.00
CA THR A 735 13.63 19.25 4.89
C THR A 735 13.69 20.16 3.67
N THR A 736 14.87 20.29 3.08
CA THR A 736 15.03 20.92 1.75
C THR A 736 15.38 19.87 0.72
N TRP A 737 14.76 19.97 -0.45
CA TRP A 737 15.00 19.10 -1.59
C TRP A 737 15.33 19.94 -2.81
N LYS A 738 16.54 19.81 -3.31
CA LYS A 738 17.08 20.62 -4.41
C LYS A 738 17.42 19.77 -5.64
N ASP A 739 17.45 20.43 -6.80
CA ASP A 739 17.76 19.81 -8.09
C ASP A 739 16.83 18.62 -8.42
N ARG A 740 15.55 18.73 -8.06
CA ARG A 740 14.55 17.70 -8.29
C ARG A 740 14.32 17.50 -9.78
N ASN A 741 14.43 16.26 -10.26
CA ASN A 741 14.12 15.92 -11.64
C ASN A 741 12.61 15.90 -11.86
N TYR A 742 12.11 16.76 -12.72
CA TYR A 742 10.69 16.87 -13.03
C TYR A 742 10.48 17.06 -14.54
N ARG A 743 9.51 16.37 -15.10
CA ARG A 743 9.15 16.43 -16.50
C ARG A 743 7.65 16.45 -16.69
N PHE A 744 7.19 17.16 -17.70
CA PHE A 744 5.78 17.28 -18.05
C PHE A 744 5.59 17.14 -19.56
N ASN A 745 4.57 16.38 -20.00
CA ASN A 745 4.26 16.29 -21.43
C ASN A 745 3.73 17.63 -21.93
N ASP A 746 4.17 18.06 -23.12
CA ASP A 746 3.77 19.35 -23.71
C ASP A 746 2.25 19.40 -23.96
N GLY A 747 1.65 18.35 -24.50
CA GLY A 747 0.21 18.29 -24.80
C GLY A 747 -0.26 19.27 -25.88
N ALA A 748 0.60 20.10 -26.43
CA ALA A 748 0.24 21.00 -27.51
C ALA A 748 0.04 20.25 -28.84
N ALA A 749 -1.04 20.58 -29.55
CA ALA A 749 -1.32 19.95 -30.86
C ALA A 749 -0.18 20.09 -31.88
N ALA A 750 0.58 21.19 -31.79
CA ALA A 750 1.76 21.43 -32.64
C ALA A 750 3.01 20.63 -32.19
N ASN A 751 3.00 20.03 -30.98
CA ASN A 751 4.12 19.25 -30.43
C ASN A 751 3.59 18.04 -29.62
N PRO A 752 2.83 17.14 -30.25
CA PRO A 752 2.00 16.15 -29.55
C PRO A 752 2.79 15.13 -28.72
N ASN A 753 4.08 14.93 -29.05
CA ASN A 753 4.96 14.00 -28.32
C ASN A 753 6.15 14.74 -27.70
N GLY A 754 6.09 16.05 -27.59
CA GLY A 754 7.08 16.87 -26.94
C GLY A 754 6.91 16.90 -25.42
N TYR A 755 7.87 17.51 -24.76
CA TYR A 755 7.87 17.60 -23.31
C TYR A 755 8.56 18.86 -22.80
N PHE A 756 8.31 19.20 -21.56
CA PHE A 756 9.06 20.17 -20.78
C PHE A 756 9.99 19.44 -19.82
N ASP A 757 11.25 19.83 -19.77
CA ASP A 757 12.22 19.43 -18.76
C ASP A 757 12.50 20.62 -17.84
N PHE A 758 12.50 20.40 -16.53
CA PHE A 758 12.64 21.46 -15.55
C PHE A 758 13.94 21.27 -14.76
N GLU A 759 14.74 22.32 -14.69
CA GLU A 759 15.98 22.38 -13.94
C GLU A 759 15.84 23.32 -12.73
N GLY A 760 16.35 22.90 -11.57
CA GLY A 760 16.33 23.71 -10.35
C GLY A 760 14.99 23.74 -9.62
N ILE A 761 14.13 22.75 -9.83
CA ILE A 761 12.97 22.58 -8.98
C ILE A 761 13.43 22.26 -7.56
N ASN A 762 13.15 23.18 -6.62
CA ASN A 762 13.47 23.03 -5.23
C ASN A 762 12.21 23.05 -4.37
N GLU A 763 12.20 22.28 -3.29
CA GLU A 763 11.11 22.23 -2.33
C GLU A 763 11.64 22.40 -0.90
N MET A 764 10.80 22.99 -0.06
CA MET A 764 11.01 23.10 1.37
C MET A 764 9.80 22.52 2.11
N HIS A 765 10.03 21.57 2.98
CA HIS A 765 9.01 20.93 3.82
C HIS A 765 9.35 21.13 5.29
N THR A 766 8.51 21.87 6.00
CA THR A 766 8.63 22.07 7.45
C THR A 766 7.31 21.77 8.12
N GLY A 767 7.34 21.34 9.37
CA GLY A 767 6.10 21.11 10.11
C GLY A 767 6.30 20.58 11.52
N VAL A 768 5.16 20.47 12.20
CA VAL A 768 5.02 19.96 13.57
C VAL A 768 4.05 18.80 13.58
N GLU A 769 4.37 17.74 14.29
CA GLU A 769 3.57 16.54 14.46
C GLU A 769 3.38 16.25 15.94
N LEU A 770 2.13 16.01 16.34
CA LEU A 770 1.74 15.57 17.68
C LEU A 770 1.02 14.23 17.56
N GLU A 771 1.44 13.24 18.35
CA GLU A 771 0.76 11.96 18.47
C GLU A 771 0.57 11.66 19.96
N ALA A 772 -0.65 11.31 20.34
CA ALA A 772 -1.02 10.99 21.71
C ALA A 772 -1.85 9.71 21.77
N ASN A 773 -1.46 8.78 22.63
CA ASN A 773 -2.19 7.56 22.91
C ASN A 773 -2.44 7.45 24.41
N SER A 774 -3.68 7.22 24.81
CA SER A 774 -4.08 7.18 26.21
C SER A 774 -4.93 5.95 26.52
N LYS A 775 -4.67 5.33 27.64
CA LYS A 775 -5.53 4.37 28.30
C LYS A 775 -6.10 5.01 29.57
N LEU A 776 -7.23 5.71 29.40
CA LEU A 776 -7.87 6.41 30.54
C LEU A 776 -8.40 5.45 31.60
N THR A 777 -8.94 4.32 31.17
CA THR A 777 -9.38 3.23 32.04
C THR A 777 -9.03 1.88 31.39
N ASP A 778 -9.29 0.76 32.09
CA ASP A 778 -9.11 -0.58 31.49
C ASP A 778 -9.99 -0.82 30.26
N ARG A 779 -11.09 -0.09 30.16
CA ARG A 779 -12.09 -0.22 29.08
C ARG A 779 -12.05 0.90 28.05
N LEU A 780 -11.49 2.08 28.38
CA LEU A 780 -11.51 3.25 27.50
C LEU A 780 -10.09 3.60 27.03
N ARG A 781 -9.90 3.59 25.73
CA ARG A 781 -8.68 4.04 25.03
C ARG A 781 -9.01 5.23 24.15
N LEU A 782 -8.13 6.20 24.15
CA LEU A 782 -8.17 7.35 23.26
C LEU A 782 -6.86 7.41 22.48
N ASN A 783 -6.96 7.78 21.23
CA ASN A 783 -5.81 8.11 20.39
C ASN A 783 -6.10 9.40 19.65
N GLY A 784 -5.07 10.22 19.48
CA GLY A 784 -5.17 11.48 18.76
C GLY A 784 -3.88 11.78 18.03
N MET A 785 -4.00 12.43 16.89
CA MET A 785 -2.87 13.02 16.21
C MET A 785 -3.25 14.37 15.63
N PHE A 786 -2.26 15.23 15.52
CA PHE A 786 -2.34 16.51 14.82
C PHE A 786 -1.05 16.74 14.06
N SER A 787 -1.13 17.17 12.82
CA SER A 787 0.03 17.62 12.08
C SER A 787 -0.29 18.91 11.34
N PHE A 788 0.69 19.81 11.34
CA PHE A 788 0.69 21.02 10.56
C PHE A 788 1.99 21.09 9.77
N GLY A 789 1.90 21.11 8.44
CA GLY A 789 3.00 21.28 7.52
C GLY A 789 2.90 22.60 6.76
N ASN A 790 4.04 23.09 6.34
CA ASN A 790 4.17 24.11 5.31
C ASN A 790 5.13 23.54 4.25
N TRP A 791 4.55 23.05 3.15
CA TRP A 791 5.29 22.42 2.06
C TRP A 791 5.14 23.29 0.81
N GLU A 792 6.27 23.78 0.32
CA GLU A 792 6.25 24.74 -0.78
C GLU A 792 7.47 24.60 -1.67
N TYR A 793 7.30 24.98 -2.91
CA TYR A 793 8.40 25.17 -3.85
C TYR A 793 9.19 26.42 -3.46
N SER A 794 10.48 26.43 -3.81
CA SER A 794 11.41 27.48 -3.42
C SER A 794 12.19 27.99 -4.61
N GLY A 795 12.12 29.29 -4.86
CA GLY A 795 12.87 29.97 -5.91
C GLY A 795 12.24 29.84 -7.30
N GLU A 796 13.06 30.06 -8.30
CA GLU A 796 12.72 29.99 -9.71
C GLU A 796 13.35 28.74 -10.32
N ALA A 797 12.69 28.13 -11.32
CA ALA A 797 13.18 27.01 -12.08
C ALA A 797 13.26 27.36 -13.56
N LYS A 798 14.22 26.73 -14.26
CA LYS A 798 14.33 26.86 -15.70
C LYS A 798 13.49 25.77 -16.36
N SER A 799 12.69 26.16 -17.36
CA SER A 799 11.92 25.25 -18.20
C SER A 799 12.53 25.20 -19.58
N THR A 800 12.81 24.02 -20.08
CA THR A 800 13.21 23.81 -21.49
C THR A 800 12.15 22.95 -22.17
N ARG A 801 11.56 23.45 -23.25
CA ARG A 801 10.59 22.74 -24.07
C ARG A 801 11.33 22.00 -25.18
N PHE A 802 11.04 20.71 -25.32
CA PHE A 802 11.64 19.82 -26.31
C PHE A 802 10.58 19.26 -27.27
N ASP A 803 11.01 18.96 -28.50
CA ASP A 803 10.24 18.15 -29.42
C ASP A 803 10.37 16.65 -29.09
N GLN A 804 9.69 15.80 -29.84
CA GLN A 804 9.75 14.35 -29.70
C GLN A 804 11.15 13.75 -29.96
N ASN A 805 12.08 14.49 -30.58
CA ASN A 805 13.43 14.05 -30.92
C ASN A 805 14.48 14.59 -29.94
N ASN A 806 14.06 15.16 -28.82
CA ASN A 806 14.91 15.83 -27.82
C ASN A 806 15.61 17.11 -28.35
N VAL A 807 15.04 17.78 -29.38
CA VAL A 807 15.52 19.08 -29.84
C VAL A 807 14.86 20.18 -28.99
N ALA A 808 15.66 21.05 -28.40
CA ALA A 808 15.16 22.17 -27.63
C ALA A 808 14.47 23.19 -28.54
N LEU A 809 13.20 23.52 -28.22
CA LEU A 809 12.37 24.45 -28.98
C LEU A 809 12.35 25.84 -28.34
N SER A 810 12.30 25.92 -27.02
CA SER A 810 12.27 27.17 -26.28
C SER A 810 12.70 26.96 -24.81
N THR A 811 13.12 28.04 -24.17
CA THR A 811 13.41 28.08 -22.73
C THR A 811 12.57 29.16 -22.07
N GLY A 812 12.25 28.99 -20.79
CA GLY A 812 11.51 29.95 -20.00
C GLY A 812 11.83 29.81 -18.50
N THR A 813 11.36 30.78 -17.72
CA THR A 813 11.47 30.75 -16.26
C THR A 813 10.13 30.36 -15.68
N LEU A 814 10.15 29.55 -14.63
CA LEU A 814 9.02 29.21 -13.78
C LEU A 814 9.17 29.90 -12.44
N TYR A 815 8.15 30.64 -12.05
CA TYR A 815 8.10 31.38 -10.79
C TYR A 815 7.37 30.55 -9.75
N LEU A 816 8.12 29.70 -9.03
CA LEU A 816 7.56 28.71 -8.11
C LEU A 816 7.71 29.11 -6.63
N ASN A 817 8.29 30.27 -6.34
CA ASN A 817 8.53 30.67 -4.95
C ASN A 817 7.20 30.75 -4.15
N ASN A 818 7.13 30.05 -3.01
CA ASN A 818 5.97 29.94 -2.12
C ASN A 818 4.72 29.23 -2.75
N VAL A 819 4.84 28.64 -3.94
CA VAL A 819 3.78 27.79 -4.49
C VAL A 819 3.67 26.52 -3.65
N LYS A 820 2.49 26.21 -3.14
CA LYS A 820 2.27 25.06 -2.24
C LYS A 820 2.38 23.75 -2.99
N VAL A 821 3.01 22.76 -2.35
CA VAL A 821 3.06 21.38 -2.84
C VAL A 821 1.66 20.78 -2.74
N GLY A 822 1.17 20.24 -3.85
CA GLY A 822 -0.16 19.65 -3.97
C GLY A 822 -0.22 18.16 -3.61
N ASP A 823 -1.38 17.58 -3.83
CA ASP A 823 -1.67 16.15 -3.70
C ASP A 823 -1.61 15.58 -2.27
N ALA A 824 -1.43 16.42 -1.26
CA ALA A 824 -1.47 16.00 0.15
C ALA A 824 -1.97 17.14 1.04
N ALA A 825 -2.76 16.81 2.06
CA ALA A 825 -3.23 17.78 3.06
C ALA A 825 -2.07 18.20 3.97
N GLN A 826 -1.78 19.50 4.02
CA GLN A 826 -0.70 20.05 4.85
C GLN A 826 -1.11 20.16 6.32
N MET A 827 -2.40 20.09 6.63
CA MET A 827 -2.92 20.01 7.99
C MET A 827 -3.84 18.80 8.11
N THR A 828 -3.50 17.88 9.04
CA THR A 828 -4.32 16.71 9.33
C THR A 828 -4.53 16.57 10.83
N ALA A 829 -5.72 16.12 11.23
CA ALA A 829 -6.02 15.77 12.61
C ALA A 829 -6.86 14.49 12.67
N SER A 830 -6.64 13.70 13.69
CA SER A 830 -7.46 12.52 14.00
C SER A 830 -7.70 12.42 15.50
N LEU A 831 -8.91 12.05 15.85
CA LEU A 831 -9.31 11.73 17.22
C LEU A 831 -10.11 10.44 17.21
N GLY A 832 -9.59 9.42 17.89
CA GLY A 832 -10.21 8.12 17.99
C GLY A 832 -10.49 7.72 19.45
N ALA A 833 -11.55 6.95 19.62
CA ALA A 833 -11.92 6.35 20.90
C ALA A 833 -12.33 4.89 20.69
N ALA A 834 -11.96 4.02 21.61
CA ALA A 834 -12.44 2.63 21.69
C ALA A 834 -12.88 2.32 23.12
N TYR A 835 -14.11 1.83 23.27
CA TYR A 835 -14.71 1.53 24.56
C TYR A 835 -15.25 0.10 24.60
N GLU A 836 -14.76 -0.70 25.55
CA GLU A 836 -15.28 -2.03 25.85
C GLU A 836 -16.54 -1.91 26.70
N VAL A 837 -17.71 -1.89 26.05
CA VAL A 837 -19.02 -1.72 26.72
C VAL A 837 -19.40 -2.91 27.57
N LEU A 838 -19.07 -4.11 27.09
CA LEU A 838 -19.19 -5.38 27.80
C LEU A 838 -17.92 -6.19 27.54
N THR A 839 -17.63 -7.18 28.37
CA THR A 839 -16.48 -8.06 28.16
C THR A 839 -16.48 -8.62 26.73
N ARG A 840 -15.42 -8.32 25.95
CA ARG A 840 -15.22 -8.69 24.53
C ARG A 840 -16.20 -8.05 23.55
N VAL A 841 -16.94 -7.03 23.96
CA VAL A 841 -17.77 -6.20 23.07
C VAL A 841 -17.20 -4.80 23.06
N THR A 842 -16.67 -4.37 21.95
CA THR A 842 -16.04 -3.05 21.80
C THR A 842 -16.77 -2.24 20.73
N ILE A 843 -17.03 -0.99 21.04
CA ILE A 843 -17.39 0.03 20.05
C ILE A 843 -16.21 0.98 19.91
N ASP A 844 -15.97 1.42 18.68
CA ASP A 844 -14.91 2.39 18.39
C ASP A 844 -15.39 3.40 17.34
N GLY A 845 -14.76 4.55 17.37
CA GLY A 845 -15.00 5.60 16.40
C GLY A 845 -13.76 6.42 16.19
N ASN A 846 -13.66 7.03 15.03
CA ASN A 846 -12.55 7.88 14.67
C ASN A 846 -13.05 9.06 13.83
N PHE A 847 -12.63 10.26 14.18
CA PHE A 847 -12.82 11.48 13.40
C PHE A 847 -11.49 11.85 12.73
N ASN A 848 -11.51 12.04 11.41
CA ASN A 848 -10.37 12.48 10.61
C ASN A 848 -10.69 13.82 9.94
N TRP A 849 -9.82 14.79 10.06
CA TRP A 849 -9.95 16.11 9.44
C TRP A 849 -8.72 16.42 8.58
N ASN A 850 -9.00 16.95 7.37
CA ASN A 850 -8.00 17.34 6.38
C ASN A 850 -8.24 18.76 5.92
N ASN A 851 -7.22 19.59 5.96
CA ASN A 851 -7.25 20.99 5.58
C ASN A 851 -5.94 21.38 4.88
N ASN A 852 -5.91 22.56 4.26
CA ASN A 852 -4.77 23.01 3.48
C ASN A 852 -4.35 21.93 2.45
N LEU A 853 -5.32 21.38 1.75
CA LEU A 853 -5.14 20.45 0.64
C LEU A 853 -5.05 21.25 -0.64
N TYR A 854 -3.96 21.15 -1.37
CA TYR A 854 -3.73 21.89 -2.61
C TYR A 854 -3.81 20.96 -3.82
N ALA A 855 -4.29 21.53 -4.94
CA ALA A 855 -4.31 20.84 -6.23
C ALA A 855 -2.89 20.55 -6.71
N SER A 856 -2.74 19.46 -7.48
CA SER A 856 -1.51 19.14 -8.20
C SER A 856 -1.09 20.30 -9.10
N ILE A 857 0.17 20.66 -9.13
CA ILE A 857 0.64 21.73 -10.00
C ILE A 857 0.95 21.23 -11.40
N ASP A 858 0.60 22.06 -12.38
CA ASP A 858 1.13 22.02 -13.74
C ASP A 858 2.17 23.14 -13.86
N PRO A 859 3.48 22.81 -13.84
CA PRO A 859 4.53 23.83 -13.83
C PRO A 859 4.45 24.82 -15.00
N THR A 860 3.87 24.42 -16.13
CA THR A 860 3.72 25.31 -17.31
C THR A 860 2.81 26.51 -17.05
N LYS A 861 1.97 26.47 -16.02
CA LYS A 861 1.08 27.56 -15.60
C LYS A 861 1.77 28.61 -14.73
N PHE A 862 3.01 28.38 -14.32
CA PHE A 862 3.78 29.26 -13.44
C PHE A 862 4.85 30.06 -14.21
N SER A 863 4.62 30.34 -15.49
CA SER A 863 5.54 31.13 -16.35
C SER A 863 5.45 32.65 -16.11
N ALA A 864 4.47 33.12 -15.34
CA ALA A 864 4.30 34.53 -14.95
C ALA A 864 4.64 34.73 -13.47
N ALA A 865 5.31 35.83 -13.15
CA ALA A 865 5.73 36.16 -11.78
C ALA A 865 4.55 36.47 -10.85
N ASP A 866 3.43 36.95 -11.41
CA ASP A 866 2.19 37.28 -10.71
C ASP A 866 1.16 36.13 -10.68
N ASN A 867 1.62 34.89 -10.80
CA ASN A 867 0.73 33.72 -10.73
C ASN A 867 0.01 33.62 -9.36
N LYS A 868 -1.16 33.00 -9.36
CA LYS A 868 -2.02 32.88 -8.17
C LYS A 868 -1.58 31.78 -7.18
N GLY A 869 -0.49 31.07 -7.45
CA GLY A 869 -0.07 29.92 -6.65
C GLY A 869 -0.94 28.66 -6.85
N SER A 870 -0.88 27.73 -5.91
CA SER A 870 -1.66 26.49 -5.94
C SER A 870 -3.09 26.73 -5.45
N LEU A 871 -4.07 26.13 -6.12
CA LEU A 871 -5.48 26.17 -5.71
C LEU A 871 -5.67 25.36 -4.43
N GLU A 872 -6.17 25.98 -3.39
CA GLU A 872 -6.60 25.29 -2.18
C GLU A 872 -7.96 24.63 -2.40
N LEU A 873 -8.06 23.35 -2.03
CA LEU A 873 -9.28 22.57 -2.13
C LEU A 873 -10.09 22.64 -0.83
N PRO A 874 -11.43 22.49 -0.89
CA PRO A 874 -12.26 22.54 0.30
C PRO A 874 -11.87 21.53 1.36
N SER A 875 -11.75 21.97 2.61
CA SER A 875 -11.49 21.10 3.76
C SER A 875 -12.62 20.11 4.02
N TYR A 876 -12.29 18.98 4.62
CA TYR A 876 -13.30 17.99 4.98
C TYR A 876 -12.95 17.23 6.26
N GLY A 877 -14.01 16.74 6.93
CA GLY A 877 -13.92 15.87 8.09
C GLY A 877 -14.77 14.62 7.89
N LEU A 878 -14.24 13.46 8.24
CA LEU A 878 -14.89 12.17 8.10
C LEU A 878 -14.99 11.48 9.47
N VAL A 879 -16.11 10.83 9.74
CA VAL A 879 -16.31 10.00 10.93
C VAL A 879 -16.43 8.56 10.49
N ASP A 880 -15.63 7.68 11.09
CA ASP A 880 -15.73 6.24 10.96
C ASP A 880 -16.17 5.65 12.29
N ALA A 881 -16.95 4.56 12.25
CA ALA A 881 -17.42 3.84 13.44
C ALA A 881 -17.24 2.34 13.29
N GLY A 882 -17.07 1.64 14.41
CA GLY A 882 -16.86 0.22 14.41
C GLY A 882 -17.50 -0.48 15.61
N PHE A 883 -17.85 -1.74 15.41
CA PHE A 883 -18.35 -2.64 16.43
C PHE A 883 -17.64 -3.97 16.31
N SER A 884 -17.15 -4.53 17.42
CA SER A 884 -16.53 -5.85 17.45
C SER A 884 -17.06 -6.68 18.62
N TYR A 885 -17.23 -7.97 18.35
CA TYR A 885 -17.57 -8.96 19.38
C TYR A 885 -16.72 -10.22 19.19
N LYS A 886 -16.03 -10.63 20.25
CA LYS A 886 -15.25 -11.87 20.29
C LYS A 886 -15.98 -12.91 21.12
N MET A 887 -16.55 -13.94 20.49
CA MET A 887 -17.21 -15.07 21.11
C MET A 887 -16.21 -16.21 21.28
N LEU A 888 -15.95 -16.64 22.51
CA LEU A 888 -15.14 -17.82 22.78
C LEU A 888 -15.98 -19.08 22.59
N VAL A 889 -15.42 -20.07 21.89
CA VAL A 889 -16.07 -21.33 21.56
C VAL A 889 -15.16 -22.52 21.89
N GLY A 890 -15.73 -23.71 21.91
CA GLY A 890 -15.02 -24.91 22.34
C GLY A 890 -15.15 -25.19 23.83
N LYS A 891 -14.86 -26.43 24.25
CA LYS A 891 -15.01 -26.90 25.64
C LYS A 891 -14.09 -26.12 26.60
N ASN A 892 -12.88 -25.79 26.15
CA ASN A 892 -11.87 -25.06 26.92
C ASN A 892 -11.86 -23.55 26.62
N LYS A 893 -12.73 -23.08 25.70
CA LYS A 893 -12.73 -21.68 25.19
C LYS A 893 -11.43 -21.26 24.54
N ASP A 894 -10.75 -22.20 23.89
CA ASP A 894 -9.46 -21.99 23.22
C ASP A 894 -9.67 -21.33 21.84
N ASN A 895 -10.83 -21.59 21.23
CA ASN A 895 -11.20 -21.06 19.93
C ASN A 895 -12.08 -19.82 20.07
N SER A 896 -12.16 -19.03 19.00
CA SER A 896 -13.02 -17.85 19.00
C SER A 896 -13.68 -17.58 17.64
N VAL A 897 -14.90 -17.06 17.68
CA VAL A 897 -15.54 -16.42 16.52
C VAL A 897 -15.50 -14.92 16.74
N ASN A 898 -14.87 -14.22 15.82
CA ASN A 898 -14.72 -12.78 15.87
C ASN A 898 -15.67 -12.15 14.84
N PHE A 899 -16.52 -11.26 15.30
CA PHE A 899 -17.42 -10.48 14.46
C PHE A 899 -16.93 -9.04 14.45
N ARG A 900 -16.89 -8.43 13.28
CA ARG A 900 -16.55 -7.02 13.13
C ARG A 900 -17.49 -6.36 12.11
N PHE A 901 -18.02 -5.21 12.48
CA PHE A 901 -18.74 -4.30 11.61
C PHE A 901 -17.99 -2.98 11.55
N ASN A 902 -17.74 -2.45 10.35
CA ASN A 902 -17.15 -1.15 10.13
C ASN A 902 -18.11 -0.31 9.28
N LEU A 903 -18.23 0.96 9.60
CA LEU A 903 -18.96 1.97 8.87
C LEU A 903 -18.02 3.17 8.65
N TYR A 904 -17.67 3.42 7.41
CA TYR A 904 -16.78 4.52 7.02
C TYR A 904 -17.59 5.68 6.45
N ASN A 905 -17.12 6.91 6.69
CA ASN A 905 -17.82 8.14 6.31
C ASN A 905 -19.29 8.10 6.73
N VAL A 906 -19.53 7.92 8.05
CA VAL A 906 -20.86 7.71 8.67
C VAL A 906 -21.90 8.71 8.17
N PHE A 907 -21.50 9.97 7.99
CA PHE A 907 -22.39 11.07 7.57
C PHE A 907 -22.51 11.25 6.05
N ASP A 908 -21.95 10.30 5.26
CA ASP A 908 -22.01 10.32 3.79
C ASP A 908 -21.51 11.63 3.17
N ARG A 909 -20.44 12.18 3.74
CA ARG A 909 -19.94 13.49 3.33
C ARG A 909 -19.27 13.43 1.97
N THR A 910 -19.72 14.26 1.04
CA THR A 910 -19.09 14.45 -0.27
C THR A 910 -17.89 15.38 -0.13
N TYR A 911 -16.73 14.96 -0.62
CA TYR A 911 -15.48 15.73 -0.56
C TYR A 911 -14.61 15.50 -1.80
N ILE A 912 -13.81 16.51 -2.14
CA ILE A 912 -12.79 16.43 -3.18
C ILE A 912 -11.52 15.87 -2.53
N ALA A 913 -11.03 14.73 -3.01
CA ALA A 913 -9.81 14.10 -2.53
C ALA A 913 -8.57 14.60 -3.26
N GLU A 914 -8.70 14.93 -4.56
CA GLU A 914 -7.60 15.33 -5.43
C GLU A 914 -8.09 16.23 -6.56
N SER A 915 -7.24 17.18 -7.00
CA SER A 915 -7.45 17.96 -8.22
C SER A 915 -6.18 17.99 -9.06
N LYS A 916 -6.34 17.70 -10.35
CA LYS A 916 -5.26 17.77 -11.34
C LYS A 916 -5.03 19.19 -11.87
N THR A 917 -5.99 20.06 -11.71
CA THR A 917 -5.96 21.41 -12.28
C THR A 917 -6.12 22.49 -11.21
N ASN A 918 -5.60 23.68 -11.50
CA ASN A 918 -5.59 24.85 -10.63
C ASN A 918 -6.41 25.98 -11.29
N ILE A 919 -7.73 25.86 -11.31
CA ILE A 919 -8.64 26.87 -11.89
C ILE A 919 -9.38 27.55 -10.75
N PHE A 920 -9.11 28.84 -10.56
CA PHE A 920 -9.71 29.63 -9.49
C PHE A 920 -11.13 30.12 -9.87
N ALA A 921 -11.98 30.33 -8.89
CA ALA A 921 -13.31 30.92 -9.10
C ALA A 921 -13.23 32.29 -9.78
N SER A 922 -12.17 33.04 -9.50
CA SER A 922 -11.87 34.35 -10.10
C SER A 922 -11.22 34.32 -11.47
N ASP A 923 -10.96 33.12 -12.05
CA ASP A 923 -10.42 33.02 -13.40
C ASP A 923 -11.49 33.35 -14.44
N ALA A 924 -11.04 33.88 -15.60
CA ALA A 924 -11.93 34.25 -16.67
C ALA A 924 -12.54 33.04 -17.37
N THR A 925 -13.82 33.13 -17.72
CA THR A 925 -14.55 32.18 -18.55
C THR A 925 -15.44 32.93 -19.53
N THR A 926 -16.20 32.22 -20.36
CA THR A 926 -17.13 32.89 -21.28
C THR A 926 -18.21 33.65 -20.51
N GLY A 927 -18.26 34.95 -20.67
CA GLY A 927 -19.25 35.84 -20.08
C GLY A 927 -18.87 36.43 -18.70
N GLY A 928 -17.64 36.20 -18.21
CA GLY A 928 -17.17 36.77 -16.94
C GLY A 928 -16.10 35.94 -16.25
N THR A 929 -16.22 35.74 -14.95
CA THR A 929 -15.43 34.79 -14.18
C THR A 929 -16.27 33.54 -13.86
N TYR A 930 -15.65 32.45 -13.43
CA TYR A 930 -16.42 31.28 -12.98
C TYR A 930 -17.36 31.62 -11.83
N GLU A 931 -16.96 32.50 -10.92
CA GLU A 931 -17.78 32.95 -9.82
C GLU A 931 -18.98 33.81 -10.30
N SER A 932 -18.74 34.80 -11.16
CA SER A 932 -19.81 35.69 -11.65
C SER A 932 -20.82 34.99 -12.57
N THR A 933 -20.42 33.88 -13.19
CA THR A 933 -21.28 33.03 -14.04
C THR A 933 -21.92 31.86 -13.27
N GLY A 934 -21.71 31.76 -11.94
CA GLY A 934 -22.25 30.68 -11.12
C GLY A 934 -21.62 29.32 -11.36
N GLN A 935 -20.48 29.24 -12.08
CA GLN A 935 -19.78 27.99 -12.41
C GLN A 935 -18.78 27.61 -11.30
N VAL A 936 -19.24 27.58 -10.06
CA VAL A 936 -18.47 27.29 -8.86
C VAL A 936 -19.08 26.15 -8.05
N TYR A 937 -18.24 25.38 -7.40
CA TYR A 937 -18.62 24.33 -6.45
C TYR A 937 -17.73 24.42 -5.21
N LYS A 938 -18.34 24.66 -4.04
CA LYS A 938 -17.62 24.83 -2.75
C LYS A 938 -16.43 25.81 -2.85
N GLY A 939 -16.58 26.91 -3.61
CA GLY A 939 -15.58 27.97 -3.74
C GLY A 939 -14.51 27.76 -4.82
N ILE A 940 -14.53 26.69 -5.58
CA ILE A 940 -13.61 26.46 -6.72
C ILE A 940 -14.36 26.35 -8.03
N ALA A 941 -13.70 26.65 -9.16
CA ALA A 941 -14.30 26.58 -10.49
C ALA A 941 -14.73 25.15 -10.84
N THR A 942 -15.93 24.97 -11.42
CA THR A 942 -16.43 23.65 -11.84
C THR A 942 -15.66 23.03 -13.03
N ALA A 943 -14.82 23.82 -13.68
CA ALA A 943 -13.89 23.35 -14.72
C ALA A 943 -12.70 22.57 -14.16
N ASN A 944 -12.48 22.58 -12.84
CA ASN A 944 -11.42 21.77 -12.25
C ASN A 944 -11.67 20.27 -12.45
N GLN A 945 -10.63 19.57 -12.88
CA GLN A 945 -10.60 18.13 -13.04
C GLN A 945 -10.23 17.48 -11.70
N VAL A 946 -11.17 16.74 -11.13
CA VAL A 946 -11.04 16.24 -9.74
C VAL A 946 -11.38 14.76 -9.62
N TRP A 947 -10.95 14.16 -8.52
CA TRP A 947 -11.54 12.95 -7.98
C TRP A 947 -12.23 13.24 -6.65
N PHE A 948 -13.48 12.82 -6.55
CA PHE A 948 -14.20 12.79 -5.29
C PHE A 948 -13.80 11.55 -4.49
N GLY A 949 -13.72 11.70 -3.18
CA GLY A 949 -13.56 10.56 -2.27
C GLY A 949 -14.86 9.74 -2.15
N PHE A 950 -14.75 8.60 -1.47
CA PHE A 950 -15.89 7.70 -1.28
C PHE A 950 -16.89 8.29 -0.28
N GLY A 951 -18.17 8.15 -0.57
CA GLY A 951 -19.25 8.34 0.38
C GLY A 951 -19.27 7.22 1.44
N ARG A 952 -20.42 7.02 2.09
CA ARG A 952 -20.57 6.02 3.12
C ARG A 952 -20.39 4.60 2.57
N THR A 953 -19.51 3.83 3.23
CA THR A 953 -19.29 2.42 2.95
C THR A 953 -19.31 1.61 4.24
N TYR A 954 -19.65 0.33 4.15
CA TYR A 954 -19.63 -0.58 5.30
C TYR A 954 -18.97 -1.90 4.96
N SER A 955 -18.49 -2.58 5.99
CA SER A 955 -18.08 -3.98 5.91
C SER A 955 -18.52 -4.74 7.15
N PHE A 956 -18.85 -6.01 6.95
CA PHE A 956 -19.09 -6.97 8.02
C PHE A 956 -18.16 -8.16 7.81
N SER A 957 -17.47 -8.59 8.85
CA SER A 957 -16.61 -9.78 8.80
C SER A 957 -16.92 -10.73 9.94
N MET A 958 -16.78 -12.02 9.65
CA MET A 958 -16.82 -13.11 10.60
C MET A 958 -15.57 -13.96 10.39
N ARG A 959 -14.81 -14.21 11.49
CA ARG A 959 -13.60 -15.04 11.45
C ARG A 959 -13.62 -16.01 12.63
N PHE A 960 -13.43 -17.27 12.32
CA PHE A 960 -13.22 -18.34 13.29
C PHE A 960 -11.71 -18.59 13.42
N ASP A 961 -11.19 -18.45 14.64
CA ASP A 961 -9.82 -18.75 15.02
C ASP A 961 -9.80 -20.03 15.88
N PHE A 962 -8.93 -20.98 15.53
CA PHE A 962 -8.81 -22.30 16.16
C PHE A 962 -7.35 -22.70 16.42
#